data_1116bb0235e127a6076e14b818d55196
#
_entry.id   1116bb0235e127a6076e14b818d55196
#
_cell.length_a   1.000
_cell.length_b   1.000
_cell.length_c   1.000
_cell.angle_alpha   90.00
_cell.angle_beta   90.00
_cell.angle_gamma   90.00
#
_symmetry.space_group_name_H-M   'P 1'
#
loop_
_entity.id
_entity.type
_entity.pdbx_description
1 polymer ?
#
loop_
_entity_poly.entity_id
_entity_poly.type
_entity_poly.pdbx_seq_one_letter_code
_entity_poly.pdbx_strand_id
1 'polypeptide(L)'
;MNSFAEPAVQPEAAPAGNAVYALSSDERRTITRQIALALLAGGLLVLSFAWRMLSDGGDTLAQLLAALASLIVAGPVFASAWHSLRAPSLHGVTDRLIALAMLAAWAIGDMTTAALLPIVMTFGHALEERSVLGSQEAIRALGRLTAGRVRRIDADGSVAEVAYDALRAGDRIEVVAGARIPVDGTVVAGTSSVDNGPITGESVPHDVDSGSTVYGGALNLDGVLRIEVTHTGKDSTLGKIIALMQHAEQAKPPVTQVLERHMGAYLALVLLIAAIVWFTSANASAMLAVIVAACPCALVLAAPSTAIAGIAVGARHGILFRNAAFLDKIAEVDSLVIDKTGTLTRGELQVRQVWLQPGVDGAQARALAARLGESSAHPASRALVRDAAAFGLTGAAVAPFERTRELRGLGVVADTPDGTAVLGRPALLADHVGGLPAAPEGFDGPLVGLALGGRLLAWFGFADTMRPDAREALAELRTLGLARQTLLTGDLERVAGKVAAETGIDTVVAQALPHDKLDYVMREIGAGLHPLVVGDGLNDVLAIKAGSTSIAMGERGVDIAIASADVVLLGDDLKRIPTCIRLGRQCRRTATTNAAIGLAWTLAVIALAATGMLGAVWAAILHNVGTFIVIANAGRLLRIDEDVRGA
;
A
#
# COMPACT_ATOMS: atom_id res chain seq x y z
N MET A 1 13.25 -1.43 -64.68
CA MET A 1 13.50 -2.40 -63.61
C MET A 1 13.83 -1.59 -62.37
N ASN A 2 12.78 -1.17 -61.63
CA ASN A 2 12.92 -0.44 -60.36
C ASN A 2 12.60 -1.38 -59.24
N SER A 3 13.62 -1.69 -58.43
CA SER A 3 13.57 -2.43 -57.20
C SER A 3 13.02 -1.52 -56.10
N PHE A 4 11.79 -1.75 -55.65
CA PHE A 4 11.26 -1.18 -54.41
C PHE A 4 11.85 -1.97 -53.24
N ALA A 5 12.74 -1.35 -52.47
CA ALA A 5 13.16 -1.84 -51.18
C ALA A 5 12.06 -1.49 -50.16
N GLU A 6 11.44 -2.48 -49.56
CA GLU A 6 10.58 -2.31 -48.38
C GLU A 6 11.40 -1.72 -47.21
N PRO A 7 10.88 -0.70 -46.51
CA PRO A 7 11.54 -0.23 -45.29
C PRO A 7 11.45 -1.30 -44.20
N ALA A 8 12.58 -1.68 -43.67
CA ALA A 8 12.69 -2.57 -42.50
C ALA A 8 11.89 -1.97 -41.32
N VAL A 9 10.85 -2.67 -40.89
CA VAL A 9 10.10 -2.39 -39.67
C VAL A 9 11.09 -2.55 -38.52
N GLN A 10 11.51 -1.44 -37.93
CA GLN A 10 12.22 -1.46 -36.66
C GLN A 10 11.26 -1.98 -35.59
N PRO A 11 11.68 -2.91 -34.69
CA PRO A 11 10.83 -3.35 -33.60
C PRO A 11 10.51 -2.15 -32.71
N GLU A 12 9.22 -1.84 -32.61
CA GLU A 12 8.66 -0.82 -31.75
C GLU A 12 9.19 -1.02 -30.32
N ALA A 13 9.92 -0.05 -29.80
CA ALA A 13 10.38 -0.07 -28.42
C ALA A 13 9.16 -0.19 -27.51
N ALA A 14 9.11 -1.24 -26.70
CA ALA A 14 8.05 -1.44 -25.72
C ALA A 14 7.91 -0.18 -24.84
N PRO A 15 6.68 0.31 -24.59
CA PRO A 15 6.45 1.55 -23.85
C PRO A 15 7.10 1.47 -22.46
N ALA A 16 7.80 2.52 -22.07
CA ALA A 16 8.60 2.61 -20.85
C ALA A 16 7.80 2.30 -19.55
N GLY A 17 6.46 2.41 -19.58
CA GLY A 17 5.57 2.04 -18.47
C GLY A 17 5.58 0.56 -18.10
N ASN A 18 5.90 -0.35 -19.04
CA ASN A 18 5.99 -1.79 -18.77
C ASN A 18 7.35 -2.23 -18.19
N ALA A 19 8.36 -1.38 -18.25
CA ALA A 19 9.71 -1.73 -17.80
C ALA A 19 9.84 -1.74 -16.25
N VAL A 20 8.98 -1.02 -15.54
CA VAL A 20 9.02 -0.93 -14.07
C VAL A 20 8.46 -2.17 -13.39
N TYR A 21 7.62 -2.96 -14.07
CA TYR A 21 6.90 -4.13 -13.54
C TYR A 21 7.40 -5.47 -14.04
N ALA A 22 8.39 -5.48 -14.92
CA ALA A 22 9.02 -6.70 -15.41
C ALA A 22 10.28 -6.99 -14.58
N LEU A 23 10.50 -8.29 -14.27
CA LEU A 23 11.84 -8.76 -13.88
C LEU A 23 12.84 -8.09 -14.83
N SER A 24 13.98 -7.63 -14.30
CA SER A 24 15.00 -7.03 -15.16
C SER A 24 15.30 -7.99 -16.33
N SER A 25 15.63 -7.43 -17.49
CA SER A 25 15.93 -8.24 -18.68
C SER A 25 17.00 -9.29 -18.38
N ASP A 26 17.91 -9.01 -17.44
CA ASP A 26 18.98 -9.87 -17.00
C ASP A 26 18.50 -11.00 -16.06
N GLU A 27 17.58 -10.72 -15.14
CA GLU A 27 16.96 -11.75 -14.29
C GLU A 27 16.14 -12.74 -15.12
N ARG A 28 15.32 -12.25 -16.07
CA ARG A 28 14.58 -13.10 -17.00
C ARG A 28 15.49 -13.99 -17.82
N ARG A 29 16.59 -13.43 -18.35
CA ARG A 29 17.58 -14.20 -19.12
C ARG A 29 18.24 -15.27 -18.26
N THR A 30 18.56 -14.97 -17.00
CA THR A 30 19.17 -15.91 -16.08
C THR A 30 18.24 -17.07 -15.77
N ILE A 31 16.99 -16.80 -15.39
CA ILE A 31 15.96 -17.84 -15.11
C ILE A 31 15.68 -18.67 -16.35
N THR A 32 15.48 -18.03 -17.51
CA THR A 32 15.23 -18.75 -18.78
C THR A 32 16.39 -19.66 -19.14
N ARG A 33 17.64 -19.19 -18.93
CA ARG A 33 18.85 -19.99 -19.17
C ARG A 33 18.94 -21.18 -18.21
N GLN A 34 18.65 -21.01 -16.93
CA GLN A 34 18.64 -22.09 -15.95
C GLN A 34 17.59 -23.16 -16.29
N ILE A 35 16.37 -22.74 -16.64
CA ILE A 35 15.30 -23.66 -17.07
C ILE A 35 15.71 -24.39 -18.36
N ALA A 36 16.27 -23.69 -19.34
CA ALA A 36 16.72 -24.31 -20.59
C ALA A 36 17.82 -25.36 -20.36
N LEU A 37 18.80 -25.09 -19.48
CA LEU A 37 19.85 -26.03 -19.11
C LEU A 37 19.28 -27.23 -18.34
N ALA A 38 18.30 -27.00 -17.44
CA ALA A 38 17.61 -28.07 -16.72
C ALA A 38 16.80 -28.97 -17.66
N LEU A 39 16.12 -28.40 -18.66
CA LEU A 39 15.40 -29.17 -19.69
C LEU A 39 16.35 -29.98 -20.57
N LEU A 40 17.49 -29.40 -20.99
CA LEU A 40 18.50 -30.09 -21.76
C LEU A 40 19.08 -31.28 -20.98
N ALA A 41 19.44 -31.05 -19.72
CA ALA A 41 19.94 -32.09 -18.84
C ALA A 41 18.89 -33.17 -18.57
N GLY A 42 17.64 -32.80 -18.38
CA GLY A 42 16.50 -33.72 -18.26
C GLY A 42 16.31 -34.59 -19.49
N GLY A 43 16.42 -34.00 -20.68
CA GLY A 43 16.39 -34.74 -21.95
C GLY A 43 17.51 -35.80 -22.07
N LEU A 44 18.73 -35.44 -21.64
CA LEU A 44 19.87 -36.37 -21.60
C LEU A 44 19.64 -37.51 -20.59
N LEU A 45 19.03 -37.22 -19.43
CA LEU A 45 18.67 -38.28 -18.46
C LEU A 45 17.60 -39.23 -19.00
N VAL A 46 16.57 -38.69 -19.67
CA VAL A 46 15.55 -39.53 -20.32
C VAL A 46 16.20 -40.42 -21.39
N LEU A 47 17.10 -39.86 -22.18
CA LEU A 47 17.85 -40.62 -23.19
C LEU A 47 18.76 -41.69 -22.53
N SER A 48 19.43 -41.36 -21.43
CA SER A 48 20.23 -42.30 -20.62
C SER A 48 19.37 -43.47 -20.12
N PHE A 49 18.18 -43.16 -19.58
CA PHE A 49 17.25 -44.18 -19.08
C PHE A 49 16.70 -45.07 -20.22
N ALA A 50 16.28 -44.45 -21.35
CA ALA A 50 15.80 -45.15 -22.52
C ALA A 50 16.87 -46.10 -23.09
N TRP A 51 18.11 -45.63 -23.19
CA TRP A 51 19.24 -46.46 -23.63
C TRP A 51 19.46 -47.67 -22.73
N ARG A 52 19.40 -47.46 -21.41
CA ARG A 52 19.54 -48.52 -20.41
C ARG A 52 18.46 -49.58 -20.50
N MET A 53 17.23 -49.19 -20.93
CA MET A 53 16.13 -50.14 -21.16
C MET A 53 16.22 -50.90 -22.49
N LEU A 54 16.84 -50.30 -23.50
CA LEU A 54 16.87 -50.84 -24.87
C LEU A 54 18.12 -51.66 -25.20
N SER A 55 19.20 -51.52 -24.41
CA SER A 55 20.50 -52.18 -24.69
C SER A 55 20.88 -53.18 -23.61
N ASP A 56 21.01 -54.45 -23.96
CA ASP A 56 21.53 -55.55 -23.12
C ASP A 56 23.05 -55.43 -22.87
N GLY A 57 23.54 -54.36 -22.29
CA GLY A 57 24.95 -54.10 -22.04
C GLY A 57 25.43 -52.66 -22.18
N GLY A 58 24.50 -51.73 -22.32
CA GLY A 58 24.77 -50.32 -22.60
C GLY A 58 25.01 -49.39 -21.40
N ASP A 59 25.44 -49.90 -20.24
CA ASP A 59 25.63 -49.11 -19.02
C ASP A 59 26.62 -47.94 -19.18
N THR A 60 27.68 -48.14 -19.99
CA THR A 60 28.72 -47.11 -20.17
C THR A 60 28.18 -45.83 -20.87
N LEU A 61 27.39 -46.00 -21.94
CA LEU A 61 26.81 -44.84 -22.63
C LEU A 61 25.73 -44.15 -21.77
N ALA A 62 24.92 -44.94 -21.07
CA ALA A 62 23.94 -44.40 -20.13
C ALA A 62 24.61 -43.58 -19.01
N GLN A 63 25.70 -44.09 -18.44
CA GLN A 63 26.48 -43.34 -17.43
C GLN A 63 27.12 -42.07 -17.99
N LEU A 64 27.66 -42.12 -19.22
CA LEU A 64 28.21 -40.93 -19.88
C LEU A 64 27.16 -39.87 -20.13
N LEU A 65 25.95 -40.26 -20.56
CA LEU A 65 24.83 -39.31 -20.74
C LEU A 65 24.39 -38.70 -19.41
N ALA A 66 24.31 -39.47 -18.33
CA ALA A 66 24.00 -38.96 -17.01
C ALA A 66 25.10 -38.03 -16.46
N ALA A 67 26.38 -38.38 -16.69
CA ALA A 67 27.51 -37.53 -16.32
C ALA A 67 27.49 -36.21 -17.09
N LEU A 68 27.23 -36.23 -18.39
CA LEU A 68 27.09 -35.01 -19.19
C LEU A 68 25.93 -34.16 -18.70
N ALA A 69 24.77 -34.75 -18.39
CA ALA A 69 23.63 -34.06 -17.81
C ALA A 69 24.00 -33.36 -16.48
N SER A 70 24.73 -34.08 -15.59
CA SER A 70 25.17 -33.52 -14.31
C SER A 70 26.13 -32.35 -14.47
N LEU A 71 27.04 -32.40 -15.44
CA LEU A 71 27.99 -31.31 -15.74
C LEU A 71 27.28 -30.07 -16.27
N ILE A 72 26.23 -30.22 -17.07
CA ILE A 72 25.46 -29.10 -17.61
C ILE A 72 24.80 -28.30 -16.47
N VAL A 73 24.22 -28.97 -15.48
CA VAL A 73 23.56 -28.31 -14.35
C VAL A 73 24.54 -27.88 -13.26
N ALA A 74 25.75 -28.41 -13.23
CA ALA A 74 26.78 -28.07 -12.25
C ALA A 74 27.20 -26.62 -12.30
N GLY A 75 27.38 -26.05 -13.49
CA GLY A 75 27.85 -24.69 -13.67
C GLY A 75 26.96 -23.66 -12.93
N PRO A 76 25.66 -23.61 -13.22
CA PRO A 76 24.71 -22.73 -12.48
C PRO A 76 24.70 -22.99 -10.97
N VAL A 77 24.67 -24.25 -10.53
CA VAL A 77 24.59 -24.60 -9.10
C VAL A 77 25.83 -24.13 -8.34
N PHE A 78 27.03 -24.40 -8.85
CA PHE A 78 28.26 -23.98 -8.18
C PHE A 78 28.47 -22.47 -8.25
N ALA A 79 28.04 -21.79 -9.33
CA ALA A 79 28.09 -20.35 -9.42
C ALA A 79 27.16 -19.70 -8.36
N SER A 80 25.94 -20.22 -8.20
CA SER A 80 25.01 -19.74 -7.18
C SER A 80 25.53 -20.01 -5.76
N ALA A 81 26.01 -21.20 -5.48
CA ALA A 81 26.63 -21.57 -4.21
C ALA A 81 27.83 -20.65 -3.87
N TRP A 82 28.68 -20.34 -4.86
CA TRP A 82 29.82 -19.43 -4.69
C TRP A 82 29.41 -18.01 -4.38
N HIS A 83 28.40 -17.50 -5.10
CA HIS A 83 27.83 -16.19 -4.80
C HIS A 83 27.25 -16.13 -3.38
N SER A 84 26.59 -17.19 -2.94
CA SER A 84 25.97 -17.25 -1.61
C SER A 84 27.00 -17.30 -0.45
N LEU A 85 28.24 -17.67 -0.72
CA LEU A 85 29.33 -17.57 0.27
C LEU A 85 29.77 -16.13 0.50
N ARG A 86 29.67 -15.27 -0.52
CA ARG A 86 30.06 -13.85 -0.45
C ARG A 86 28.93 -12.94 0.05
N ALA A 87 27.69 -13.29 -0.25
CA ALA A 87 26.50 -12.58 0.19
C ALA A 87 25.56 -13.58 0.89
N PRO A 88 25.70 -13.79 2.22
CA PRO A 88 24.87 -14.75 2.95
C PRO A 88 23.38 -14.38 2.82
N SER A 89 22.59 -15.31 2.30
CA SER A 89 21.13 -15.20 2.20
C SER A 89 20.48 -16.52 2.56
N LEU A 90 19.20 -16.51 2.92
CA LEU A 90 18.43 -17.72 3.21
C LEU A 90 18.40 -18.68 2.01
N HIS A 91 18.17 -18.16 0.80
CA HIS A 91 18.21 -18.95 -0.44
C HIS A 91 19.61 -19.51 -0.71
N GLY A 92 20.66 -18.79 -0.34
CA GLY A 92 22.04 -19.25 -0.52
C GLY A 92 22.42 -20.47 0.32
N VAL A 93 21.68 -20.81 1.38
CA VAL A 93 21.87 -22.07 2.12
C VAL A 93 21.39 -23.26 1.30
N THR A 94 20.24 -23.11 0.64
CA THR A 94 19.70 -24.10 -0.28
C THR A 94 20.70 -24.41 -1.39
N ASP A 95 21.26 -23.40 -2.03
CA ASP A 95 22.25 -23.53 -3.10
C ASP A 95 23.51 -24.29 -2.61
N ARG A 96 23.98 -23.97 -1.39
CA ARG A 96 25.12 -24.68 -0.78
C ARG A 96 24.82 -26.14 -0.47
N LEU A 97 23.61 -26.44 0.05
CA LEU A 97 23.18 -27.81 0.31
C LEU A 97 23.06 -28.62 -0.97
N ILE A 98 22.51 -28.04 -2.05
CA ILE A 98 22.42 -28.69 -3.37
C ILE A 98 23.81 -28.96 -3.94
N ALA A 99 24.73 -27.97 -3.86
CA ALA A 99 26.10 -28.13 -4.32
C ALA A 99 26.84 -29.23 -3.55
N LEU A 100 26.68 -29.30 -2.21
CA LEU A 100 27.25 -30.35 -1.37
C LEU A 100 26.64 -31.71 -1.69
N ALA A 101 25.32 -31.80 -1.87
CA ALA A 101 24.67 -33.05 -2.27
C ALA A 101 25.14 -33.54 -3.64
N MET A 102 25.34 -32.64 -4.57
CA MET A 102 25.88 -32.94 -5.90
C MET A 102 27.32 -33.46 -5.85
N LEU A 103 28.19 -32.82 -5.06
CA LEU A 103 29.56 -33.27 -4.83
C LEU A 103 29.58 -34.68 -4.20
N ALA A 104 28.73 -34.90 -3.21
CA ALA A 104 28.63 -36.20 -2.56
C ALA A 104 28.10 -37.29 -3.52
N ALA A 105 27.10 -36.95 -4.37
CA ALA A 105 26.61 -37.87 -5.39
C ALA A 105 27.69 -38.23 -6.41
N TRP A 106 28.51 -37.28 -6.83
CA TRP A 106 29.69 -37.57 -7.70
C TRP A 106 30.70 -38.45 -7.00
N ALA A 107 30.99 -38.21 -5.71
CA ALA A 107 31.95 -39.03 -4.95
C ALA A 107 31.51 -40.49 -4.80
N ILE A 108 30.20 -40.75 -4.80
CA ILE A 108 29.62 -42.09 -4.73
C ILE A 108 29.50 -42.74 -6.12
N GLY A 109 29.67 -41.98 -7.20
CA GLY A 109 29.49 -42.43 -8.58
C GLY A 109 28.04 -42.42 -9.07
N ASP A 110 27.11 -41.83 -8.32
CA ASP A 110 25.70 -41.70 -8.72
C ASP A 110 25.46 -40.44 -9.58
N MET A 111 25.82 -40.52 -10.86
CA MET A 111 25.67 -39.43 -11.82
C MET A 111 24.21 -39.10 -12.09
N THR A 112 23.31 -40.06 -11.96
CA THR A 112 21.86 -39.87 -12.17
C THR A 112 21.29 -38.96 -11.08
N THR A 113 21.56 -39.24 -9.81
CA THR A 113 21.14 -38.40 -8.70
C THR A 113 21.80 -37.03 -8.76
N ALA A 114 23.09 -36.96 -9.11
CA ALA A 114 23.81 -35.69 -9.26
C ALA A 114 23.19 -34.77 -10.32
N ALA A 115 22.61 -35.32 -11.40
CA ALA A 115 21.92 -34.55 -12.42
C ALA A 115 20.46 -34.23 -12.04
N LEU A 116 19.72 -35.22 -11.54
CA LEU A 116 18.28 -35.12 -11.30
C LEU A 116 17.93 -34.15 -10.14
N LEU A 117 18.78 -34.13 -9.11
CA LEU A 117 18.58 -33.30 -7.94
C LEU A 117 18.55 -31.80 -8.28
N PRO A 118 19.54 -31.21 -8.96
CA PRO A 118 19.47 -29.80 -9.38
C PRO A 118 18.30 -29.51 -10.32
N ILE A 119 17.94 -30.46 -11.21
CA ILE A 119 16.80 -30.29 -12.12
C ILE A 119 15.50 -30.15 -11.31
N VAL A 120 15.21 -31.07 -10.39
CA VAL A 120 14.01 -31.03 -9.54
C VAL A 120 13.95 -29.73 -8.72
N MET A 121 15.08 -29.31 -8.17
CA MET A 121 15.16 -28.09 -7.38
C MET A 121 14.98 -26.83 -8.25
N THR A 122 15.54 -26.80 -9.46
CA THR A 122 15.34 -25.68 -10.40
C THR A 122 13.86 -25.51 -10.77
N PHE A 123 13.17 -26.62 -11.05
CA PHE A 123 11.72 -26.57 -11.30
C PHE A 123 10.92 -26.19 -10.05
N GLY A 124 11.33 -26.70 -8.88
CA GLY A 124 10.73 -26.31 -7.61
C GLY A 124 10.81 -24.79 -7.40
N HIS A 125 12.00 -24.23 -7.52
CA HIS A 125 12.22 -22.78 -7.39
C HIS A 125 11.47 -21.96 -8.45
N ALA A 126 11.43 -22.41 -9.70
CA ALA A 126 10.70 -21.72 -10.77
C ALA A 126 9.17 -21.69 -10.51
N LEU A 127 8.60 -22.76 -9.95
CA LEU A 127 7.21 -22.83 -9.55
C LEU A 127 6.93 -21.96 -8.31
N GLU A 128 7.86 -21.94 -7.36
CA GLU A 128 7.84 -21.09 -6.18
C GLU A 128 7.80 -19.62 -6.58
N GLU A 129 8.73 -19.15 -7.43
CA GLU A 129 8.75 -17.78 -7.96
C GLU A 129 7.44 -17.45 -8.69
N ARG A 130 6.90 -18.37 -9.50
CA ARG A 130 5.60 -18.17 -10.16
C ARG A 130 4.44 -18.03 -9.17
N SER A 131 4.44 -18.75 -8.07
CA SER A 131 3.39 -18.67 -7.04
C SER A 131 3.47 -17.36 -6.27
N VAL A 132 4.68 -16.87 -5.98
CA VAL A 132 4.91 -15.53 -5.41
C VAL A 132 4.50 -14.45 -6.42
N LEU A 133 4.80 -14.62 -7.72
CA LEU A 133 4.38 -13.71 -8.79
C LEU A 133 2.85 -13.61 -8.93
N GLY A 134 2.08 -14.64 -8.57
CA GLY A 134 0.61 -14.57 -8.56
C GLY A 134 0.06 -13.56 -7.56
N SER A 135 0.71 -13.37 -6.42
CA SER A 135 0.34 -12.32 -5.45
C SER A 135 0.78 -10.92 -5.89
N GLN A 136 1.80 -10.79 -6.74
CA GLN A 136 2.19 -9.53 -7.39
C GLN A 136 1.21 -9.09 -8.50
N GLU A 137 0.27 -9.94 -8.88
CA GLU A 137 -0.71 -9.60 -9.92
C GLU A 137 -1.62 -8.44 -9.50
N ALA A 138 -1.88 -8.28 -8.20
CA ALA A 138 -2.61 -7.13 -7.67
C ALA A 138 -1.85 -5.81 -7.92
N ILE A 139 -0.52 -5.79 -7.71
CA ILE A 139 0.33 -4.63 -8.00
C ILE A 139 0.38 -4.36 -9.50
N ARG A 140 0.50 -5.43 -10.31
CA ARG A 140 0.47 -5.32 -11.78
C ARG A 140 -0.88 -4.83 -12.29
N ALA A 141 -1.99 -5.23 -11.66
CA ALA A 141 -3.31 -4.75 -12.01
C ALA A 141 -3.44 -3.23 -11.81
N LEU A 142 -2.91 -2.70 -10.71
CA LEU A 142 -2.81 -1.25 -10.48
C LEU A 142 -1.91 -0.59 -11.55
N GLY A 143 -0.78 -1.19 -11.91
CA GLY A 143 0.09 -0.69 -12.97
C GLY A 143 -0.59 -0.62 -14.34
N ARG A 144 -1.52 -1.52 -14.64
CA ARG A 144 -2.30 -1.45 -15.90
C ARG A 144 -3.25 -0.25 -15.96
N LEU A 145 -3.62 0.31 -14.80
CA LEU A 145 -4.45 1.52 -14.75
C LEU A 145 -3.70 2.76 -15.26
N THR A 146 -2.36 2.72 -15.31
CA THR A 146 -1.50 3.80 -15.81
C THR A 146 -1.12 3.63 -17.29
N ALA A 147 -1.68 2.64 -18.00
CA ALA A 147 -1.38 2.40 -19.40
C ALA A 147 -2.61 2.67 -20.26
N GLY A 148 -2.43 3.45 -21.34
CA GLY A 148 -3.50 3.79 -22.26
C GLY A 148 -3.20 5.02 -23.10
N ARG A 149 -4.22 5.50 -23.80
CA ARG A 149 -4.18 6.73 -24.60
C ARG A 149 -5.28 7.67 -24.14
N VAL A 150 -5.02 8.97 -24.21
CA VAL A 150 -5.96 10.03 -23.83
C VAL A 150 -5.92 11.17 -24.83
N ARG A 151 -6.99 11.92 -24.91
CA ARG A 151 -7.10 13.12 -25.72
C ARG A 151 -6.44 14.30 -25.02
N ARG A 152 -5.30 14.77 -25.53
CA ARG A 152 -4.67 16.01 -25.08
C ARG A 152 -5.20 17.16 -25.91
N ILE A 153 -5.51 18.27 -25.26
CA ILE A 153 -5.94 19.53 -25.88
C ILE A 153 -4.70 20.42 -26.00
N ASP A 154 -4.26 20.66 -27.22
CA ASP A 154 -3.10 21.53 -27.49
C ASP A 154 -3.49 23.03 -27.38
N ALA A 155 -2.51 23.92 -27.33
CA ALA A 155 -2.73 25.37 -27.11
C ALA A 155 -3.56 26.05 -28.23
N ASP A 156 -3.62 25.46 -29.43
CA ASP A 156 -4.45 25.90 -30.55
C ASP A 156 -5.89 25.37 -30.49
N GLY A 157 -6.24 24.57 -29.46
CA GLY A 157 -7.54 23.95 -29.30
C GLY A 157 -7.69 22.63 -30.07
N SER A 158 -6.69 22.17 -30.77
CA SER A 158 -6.70 20.85 -31.44
C SER A 158 -6.59 19.73 -30.41
N VAL A 159 -7.21 18.58 -30.72
CA VAL A 159 -7.21 17.41 -29.84
C VAL A 159 -6.34 16.33 -30.47
N ALA A 160 -5.27 15.96 -29.79
CA ALA A 160 -4.35 14.88 -30.18
C ALA A 160 -4.47 13.69 -29.23
N GLU A 161 -4.48 12.47 -29.76
CA GLU A 161 -4.46 11.26 -28.94
C GLU A 161 -3.02 10.88 -28.58
N VAL A 162 -2.67 10.99 -27.29
CA VAL A 162 -1.32 10.74 -26.76
C VAL A 162 -1.33 9.58 -25.77
N ALA A 163 -0.20 8.90 -25.62
CA ALA A 163 -0.02 7.90 -24.59
C ALA A 163 0.08 8.57 -23.20
N TYR A 164 -0.34 7.87 -22.13
CA TYR A 164 -0.33 8.42 -20.77
C TYR A 164 1.07 8.85 -20.31
N ASP A 165 2.10 8.13 -20.72
CA ASP A 165 3.51 8.42 -20.40
C ASP A 165 4.09 9.66 -21.12
N ALA A 166 3.41 10.14 -22.16
CA ALA A 166 3.78 11.36 -22.87
C ALA A 166 3.23 12.64 -22.22
N LEU A 167 2.32 12.54 -21.24
CA LEU A 167 1.71 13.66 -20.54
C LEU A 167 2.71 14.33 -19.59
N ARG A 168 2.56 15.65 -19.44
CA ARG A 168 3.34 16.48 -18.52
C ARG A 168 2.43 17.34 -17.66
N ALA A 169 2.92 17.75 -16.51
CA ALA A 169 2.23 18.72 -15.66
C ALA A 169 1.98 20.02 -16.45
N GLY A 170 0.76 20.55 -16.37
CA GLY A 170 0.26 21.70 -17.13
C GLY A 170 -0.42 21.33 -18.46
N ASP A 171 -0.34 20.08 -18.93
CA ASP A 171 -1.12 19.64 -20.10
C ASP A 171 -2.62 19.67 -19.77
N ARG A 172 -3.44 19.92 -20.79
CA ARG A 172 -4.91 19.79 -20.68
C ARG A 172 -5.37 18.55 -21.41
N ILE A 173 -6.19 17.74 -20.74
CA ILE A 173 -6.71 16.50 -21.29
C ILE A 173 -8.24 16.49 -21.25
N GLU A 174 -8.84 15.73 -22.17
CA GLU A 174 -10.27 15.47 -22.21
C GLU A 174 -10.52 14.00 -21.92
N VAL A 175 -11.32 13.75 -20.88
CA VAL A 175 -11.71 12.41 -20.43
C VAL A 175 -13.21 12.25 -20.60
N VAL A 176 -13.61 11.37 -21.51
CA VAL A 176 -15.02 11.10 -21.81
C VAL A 176 -15.63 10.14 -20.79
N ALA A 177 -16.97 10.07 -20.76
CA ALA A 177 -17.70 9.11 -19.94
C ALA A 177 -17.26 7.66 -20.24
N GLY A 178 -17.11 6.84 -19.21
CA GLY A 178 -16.61 5.47 -19.27
C GLY A 178 -15.10 5.35 -19.44
N ALA A 179 -14.36 6.46 -19.59
CA ALA A 179 -12.90 6.43 -19.70
C ALA A 179 -12.23 6.58 -18.32
N ARG A 180 -11.03 6.00 -18.20
CA ARG A 180 -10.19 6.20 -17.01
C ARG A 180 -9.46 7.52 -17.09
N ILE A 181 -9.33 8.17 -15.92
CA ILE A 181 -8.50 9.35 -15.74
C ILE A 181 -7.04 8.87 -15.70
N PRO A 182 -6.15 9.36 -16.61
CA PRO A 182 -4.81 8.77 -16.75
C PRO A 182 -3.81 9.21 -15.68
N VAL A 183 -3.99 10.42 -15.13
CA VAL A 183 -3.03 11.12 -14.28
C VAL A 183 -3.76 12.00 -13.26
N ASP A 184 -3.06 12.46 -12.23
CA ASP A 184 -3.66 13.38 -11.27
C ASP A 184 -3.82 14.78 -11.89
N GLY A 185 -4.92 15.43 -11.59
CA GLY A 185 -5.20 16.75 -12.14
C GLY A 185 -6.35 17.47 -11.44
N THR A 186 -6.61 18.70 -11.93
CA THR A 186 -7.74 19.52 -11.50
C THR A 186 -8.72 19.67 -12.65
N VAL A 187 -9.99 19.46 -12.41
CA VAL A 187 -11.06 19.69 -13.38
C VAL A 187 -11.14 21.19 -13.69
N VAL A 188 -10.94 21.55 -14.96
CA VAL A 188 -11.06 22.95 -15.41
C VAL A 188 -12.39 23.23 -16.08
N ALA A 189 -13.07 22.20 -16.59
CA ALA A 189 -14.42 22.33 -17.15
C ALA A 189 -15.12 20.96 -17.20
N GLY A 190 -16.44 20.96 -17.08
CA GLY A 190 -17.29 19.76 -17.07
C GLY A 190 -17.77 19.39 -15.67
N THR A 191 -18.79 18.54 -15.62
CA THR A 191 -19.32 17.93 -14.39
C THR A 191 -19.52 16.44 -14.66
N SER A 192 -19.21 15.59 -13.69
CA SER A 192 -19.38 14.14 -13.77
C SER A 192 -19.37 13.51 -12.40
N SER A 193 -19.78 12.25 -12.31
CA SER A 193 -19.46 11.37 -11.18
C SER A 193 -18.21 10.58 -11.49
N VAL A 194 -17.29 10.47 -10.54
CA VAL A 194 -16.02 9.74 -10.67
C VAL A 194 -15.97 8.62 -9.65
N ASP A 195 -15.70 7.41 -10.12
CA ASP A 195 -15.47 6.24 -9.27
C ASP A 195 -13.98 6.11 -8.93
N ASN A 196 -13.65 6.39 -7.68
CA ASN A 196 -12.30 6.23 -7.12
C ASN A 196 -12.06 4.81 -6.56
N GLY A 197 -13.05 3.92 -6.60
CA GLY A 197 -12.98 2.57 -6.07
C GLY A 197 -11.73 1.77 -6.46
N PRO A 198 -11.27 1.82 -7.71
CA PRO A 198 -10.04 1.14 -8.13
C PRO A 198 -8.76 1.61 -7.41
N ILE A 199 -8.76 2.83 -6.85
CA ILE A 199 -7.62 3.45 -6.17
C ILE A 199 -7.83 3.46 -4.66
N THR A 200 -8.97 3.99 -4.21
CA THR A 200 -9.27 4.20 -2.78
C THR A 200 -9.99 3.02 -2.15
N GLY A 201 -10.61 2.13 -2.95
CA GLY A 201 -11.47 1.04 -2.46
C GLY A 201 -12.85 1.53 -1.98
N GLU A 202 -13.24 2.77 -2.31
CA GLU A 202 -14.56 3.32 -1.98
C GLU A 202 -15.60 2.85 -2.99
N SER A 203 -16.77 2.43 -2.49
CA SER A 203 -17.83 1.89 -3.38
C SER A 203 -18.79 2.96 -3.90
N VAL A 204 -18.65 4.21 -3.44
CA VAL A 204 -19.57 5.30 -3.79
C VAL A 204 -18.86 6.30 -4.70
N PRO A 205 -19.36 6.53 -5.93
CA PRO A 205 -18.82 7.56 -6.80
C PRO A 205 -18.96 8.96 -6.20
N HIS A 206 -18.04 9.85 -6.52
CA HIS A 206 -18.04 11.25 -6.09
C HIS A 206 -18.37 12.17 -7.24
N ASP A 207 -19.22 13.16 -7.00
CA ASP A 207 -19.51 14.20 -7.97
C ASP A 207 -18.34 15.20 -8.03
N VAL A 208 -17.91 15.49 -9.25
CA VAL A 208 -16.80 16.41 -9.53
C VAL A 208 -17.25 17.52 -10.48
N ASP A 209 -16.76 18.71 -10.22
CA ASP A 209 -17.02 19.94 -10.99
C ASP A 209 -15.73 20.73 -11.20
N SER A 210 -15.83 21.91 -11.79
CA SER A 210 -14.67 22.78 -12.01
C SER A 210 -14.01 23.16 -10.68
N GLY A 211 -12.72 22.89 -10.54
CA GLY A 211 -11.91 23.08 -9.33
C GLY A 211 -11.75 21.81 -8.50
N SER A 212 -12.47 20.72 -8.79
CA SER A 212 -12.32 19.44 -8.11
C SER A 212 -11.00 18.76 -8.51
N THR A 213 -10.34 18.12 -7.52
CA THR A 213 -9.16 17.29 -7.76
C THR A 213 -9.61 15.89 -8.17
N VAL A 214 -8.93 15.31 -9.17
CA VAL A 214 -9.14 13.95 -9.65
C VAL A 214 -7.82 13.19 -9.71
N TYR A 215 -7.88 11.87 -9.54
CA TYR A 215 -6.71 11.01 -9.41
C TYR A 215 -6.56 10.06 -10.59
N GLY A 216 -5.31 9.81 -10.98
CA GLY A 216 -4.97 8.84 -12.01
C GLY A 216 -5.39 7.43 -11.63
N GLY A 217 -6.12 6.74 -12.53
CA GLY A 217 -6.70 5.40 -12.32
C GLY A 217 -8.20 5.39 -12.01
N ALA A 218 -8.78 6.52 -11.58
CA ALA A 218 -10.22 6.68 -11.36
C ALA A 218 -11.02 6.53 -12.66
N LEU A 219 -12.28 6.12 -12.56
CA LEU A 219 -13.18 5.95 -13.71
C LEU A 219 -14.17 7.12 -13.78
N ASN A 220 -14.17 7.84 -14.89
CA ASN A 220 -15.15 8.86 -15.18
C ASN A 220 -16.46 8.22 -15.66
N LEU A 221 -17.60 8.45 -14.97
CA LEU A 221 -18.84 7.70 -15.23
C LEU A 221 -19.76 8.37 -16.25
N ASP A 222 -20.06 9.66 -16.09
CA ASP A 222 -21.21 10.27 -16.77
C ASP A 222 -20.84 11.35 -17.79
N GLY A 223 -20.05 12.34 -17.40
CA GLY A 223 -19.78 13.55 -18.17
C GLY A 223 -18.47 13.54 -18.94
N VAL A 224 -18.23 14.61 -19.68
CA VAL A 224 -16.92 14.89 -20.28
C VAL A 224 -16.18 15.85 -19.38
N LEU A 225 -15.03 15.45 -18.88
CA LEU A 225 -14.17 16.25 -18.02
C LEU A 225 -12.99 16.78 -18.80
N ARG A 226 -12.72 18.07 -18.65
CA ARG A 226 -11.45 18.69 -19.06
C ARG A 226 -10.60 18.89 -17.81
N ILE A 227 -9.42 18.29 -17.80
CA ILE A 227 -8.56 18.20 -16.62
C ILE A 227 -7.22 18.83 -16.97
N GLU A 228 -6.74 19.72 -16.11
CA GLU A 228 -5.37 20.21 -16.15
C GLU A 228 -4.50 19.29 -15.31
N VAL A 229 -3.48 18.71 -15.93
CA VAL A 229 -2.60 17.70 -15.33
C VAL A 229 -1.72 18.36 -14.26
N THR A 230 -1.73 17.81 -13.05
CA THR A 230 -0.88 18.27 -11.93
C THR A 230 0.33 17.37 -11.73
N HIS A 231 0.14 16.04 -11.71
CA HIS A 231 1.22 15.08 -11.48
C HIS A 231 1.11 13.90 -12.46
N THR A 232 2.26 13.39 -12.90
CA THR A 232 2.34 12.27 -13.85
C THR A 232 3.33 11.20 -13.41
N GLY A 233 3.18 9.98 -13.91
CA GLY A 233 4.13 8.88 -13.71
C GLY A 233 4.36 8.56 -12.23
N LYS A 234 5.62 8.57 -11.78
CA LYS A 234 6.00 8.24 -10.40
C LYS A 234 5.54 9.26 -9.36
N ASP A 235 5.30 10.49 -9.78
CA ASP A 235 4.88 11.58 -8.89
C ASP A 235 3.35 11.62 -8.72
N SER A 236 2.60 10.88 -9.53
CA SER A 236 1.15 10.72 -9.34
C SER A 236 0.84 9.89 -8.10
N THR A 237 -0.36 10.08 -7.54
CA THR A 237 -0.86 9.31 -6.39
C THR A 237 -0.75 7.81 -6.64
N LEU A 238 -1.21 7.33 -7.80
CA LEU A 238 -1.11 5.92 -8.16
C LEU A 238 0.35 5.45 -8.32
N GLY A 239 1.24 6.29 -8.88
CA GLY A 239 2.68 6.01 -8.98
C GLY A 239 3.34 5.85 -7.61
N LYS A 240 2.99 6.71 -6.64
CA LYS A 240 3.47 6.64 -5.25
C LYS A 240 2.94 5.38 -4.54
N ILE A 241 1.67 5.04 -4.73
CA ILE A 241 1.06 3.80 -4.21
C ILE A 241 1.85 2.58 -4.70
N ILE A 242 2.11 2.50 -6.00
CA ILE A 242 2.87 1.41 -6.60
C ILE A 242 4.29 1.35 -6.04
N ALA A 243 4.97 2.48 -5.91
CA ALA A 243 6.32 2.55 -5.32
C ALA A 243 6.34 2.07 -3.87
N LEU A 244 5.34 2.45 -3.06
CA LEU A 244 5.19 1.96 -1.68
C LEU A 244 5.02 0.45 -1.62
N MET A 245 4.15 -0.11 -2.46
CA MET A 245 3.92 -1.55 -2.52
C MET A 245 5.19 -2.32 -2.91
N GLN A 246 5.98 -1.80 -3.86
CA GLN A 246 7.27 -2.37 -4.25
C GLN A 246 8.30 -2.32 -3.11
N HIS A 247 8.38 -1.23 -2.37
CA HIS A 247 9.23 -1.12 -1.19
C HIS A 247 8.79 -2.08 -0.08
N ALA A 248 7.48 -2.25 0.11
CA ALA A 248 6.94 -3.18 1.09
C ALA A 248 7.30 -4.64 0.79
N GLU A 249 7.34 -5.04 -0.48
CA GLU A 249 7.76 -6.38 -0.89
C GLU A 249 9.25 -6.65 -0.63
N GLN A 250 10.12 -5.65 -0.79
CA GLN A 250 11.57 -5.82 -0.64
C GLN A 250 12.02 -5.92 0.82
N ALA A 251 11.19 -5.50 1.76
CA ALA A 251 11.54 -5.51 3.17
C ALA A 251 11.37 -6.90 3.78
N LYS A 252 12.45 -7.42 4.34
CA LYS A 252 12.48 -8.74 4.98
C LYS A 252 11.72 -8.72 6.33
N PRO A 253 10.76 -9.63 6.55
CA PRO A 253 10.11 -9.79 7.85
C PRO A 253 11.12 -10.06 8.98
N PRO A 254 10.84 -9.64 10.23
CA PRO A 254 11.73 -9.87 11.38
C PRO A 254 12.10 -11.33 11.60
N VAL A 255 11.16 -12.25 11.41
CA VAL A 255 11.39 -13.71 11.52
C VAL A 255 12.45 -14.19 10.54
N THR A 256 12.46 -13.65 9.34
CA THR A 256 13.47 -13.97 8.30
C THR A 256 14.88 -13.57 8.76
N GLN A 257 15.02 -12.41 9.41
CA GLN A 257 16.31 -11.94 9.93
C GLN A 257 16.84 -12.81 11.07
N VAL A 258 15.96 -13.30 11.95
CA VAL A 258 16.33 -14.25 13.02
C VAL A 258 16.83 -15.56 12.44
N LEU A 259 16.13 -16.09 11.43
CA LEU A 259 16.54 -17.31 10.72
C LEU A 259 17.91 -17.13 10.04
N GLU A 260 18.14 -15.99 9.36
CA GLU A 260 19.44 -15.71 8.73
C GLU A 260 20.59 -15.72 9.74
N ARG A 261 20.38 -15.21 10.94
CA ARG A 261 21.39 -15.17 12.02
C ARG A 261 21.81 -16.57 12.49
N HIS A 262 20.89 -17.53 12.51
CA HIS A 262 21.14 -18.90 13.00
C HIS A 262 21.48 -19.90 11.90
N MET A 263 21.57 -19.47 10.67
CA MET A 263 21.71 -20.32 9.50
C MET A 263 23.02 -21.14 9.47
N GLY A 264 24.12 -20.58 9.99
CA GLY A 264 25.39 -21.30 10.11
C GLY A 264 25.28 -22.49 11.07
N ALA A 265 24.63 -22.31 12.21
CA ALA A 265 24.39 -23.38 13.18
C ALA A 265 23.45 -24.46 12.60
N TYR A 266 22.42 -24.05 11.87
CA TYR A 266 21.52 -24.97 11.18
C TYR A 266 22.27 -25.84 10.16
N LEU A 267 23.10 -25.27 9.29
CA LEU A 267 23.90 -26.01 8.32
C LEU A 267 24.85 -27.01 9.01
N ALA A 268 25.51 -26.59 10.09
CA ALA A 268 26.39 -27.47 10.87
C ALA A 268 25.61 -28.65 11.48
N LEU A 269 24.41 -28.40 12.02
CA LEU A 269 23.55 -29.45 12.55
C LEU A 269 23.10 -30.44 11.46
N VAL A 270 22.71 -29.95 10.30
CA VAL A 270 22.32 -30.80 9.15
C VAL A 270 23.47 -31.70 8.72
N LEU A 271 24.68 -31.15 8.58
CA LEU A 271 25.86 -31.91 8.20
C LEU A 271 26.25 -32.94 9.28
N LEU A 272 26.07 -32.60 10.55
CA LEU A 272 26.29 -33.53 11.66
C LEU A 272 25.30 -34.72 11.59
N ILE A 273 24.00 -34.43 11.39
CA ILE A 273 22.98 -35.50 11.24
C ILE A 273 23.28 -36.37 10.04
N ALA A 274 23.63 -35.79 8.89
CA ALA A 274 23.98 -36.51 7.70
C ALA A 274 25.21 -37.42 7.91
N ALA A 275 26.24 -36.92 8.61
CA ALA A 275 27.42 -37.69 8.97
C ALA A 275 27.08 -38.86 9.93
N ILE A 276 26.23 -38.61 10.93
CA ILE A 276 25.78 -39.70 11.86
C ILE A 276 25.02 -40.77 11.06
N VAL A 277 24.09 -40.37 10.18
CA VAL A 277 23.33 -41.32 9.36
C VAL A 277 24.27 -42.14 8.48
N TRP A 278 25.23 -41.50 7.84
CA TRP A 278 26.22 -42.23 7.02
C TRP A 278 27.05 -43.21 7.84
N PHE A 279 27.55 -42.76 9.00
CA PHE A 279 28.40 -43.57 9.85
C PHE A 279 27.65 -44.78 10.46
N THR A 280 26.38 -44.60 10.85
CA THR A 280 25.57 -45.65 11.48
C THR A 280 24.93 -46.60 10.49
N SER A 281 24.52 -46.14 9.32
CA SER A 281 23.81 -46.95 8.32
C SER A 281 24.72 -47.47 7.18
N ALA A 282 25.91 -46.89 7.01
CA ALA A 282 26.79 -47.06 5.84
C ALA A 282 26.05 -46.82 4.50
N ASN A 283 24.92 -46.10 4.53
CA ASN A 283 24.07 -45.84 3.38
C ASN A 283 24.25 -44.39 2.91
N ALA A 284 25.05 -44.21 1.87
CA ALA A 284 25.32 -42.90 1.31
C ALA A 284 24.08 -42.25 0.65
N SER A 285 23.15 -43.06 0.14
CA SER A 285 21.89 -42.54 -0.40
C SER A 285 21.00 -41.94 0.70
N ALA A 286 20.96 -42.52 1.90
CA ALA A 286 20.28 -42.00 3.06
C ALA A 286 20.92 -40.67 3.55
N MET A 287 22.26 -40.61 3.58
CA MET A 287 22.99 -39.39 3.88
C MET A 287 22.63 -38.26 2.90
N LEU A 288 22.63 -38.52 1.61
CA LEU A 288 22.23 -37.56 0.58
C LEU A 288 20.79 -37.12 0.75
N ALA A 289 19.88 -38.05 1.02
CA ALA A 289 18.47 -37.76 1.25
C ALA A 289 18.26 -36.82 2.44
N VAL A 290 19.03 -37.00 3.54
CA VAL A 290 19.01 -36.10 4.69
C VAL A 290 19.46 -34.68 4.33
N ILE A 291 20.58 -34.54 3.60
CA ILE A 291 21.10 -33.24 3.16
C ILE A 291 20.03 -32.48 2.34
N VAL A 292 19.38 -33.19 1.42
CA VAL A 292 18.35 -32.64 0.55
C VAL A 292 17.06 -32.31 1.31
N ALA A 293 16.59 -33.22 2.16
CA ALA A 293 15.40 -33.05 2.98
C ALA A 293 15.50 -31.85 3.94
N ALA A 294 16.70 -31.56 4.40
CA ALA A 294 16.98 -30.49 5.35
C ALA A 294 17.00 -29.09 4.75
N CYS A 295 16.66 -28.90 3.47
CA CYS A 295 16.48 -27.55 2.95
C CYS A 295 15.33 -26.84 3.68
N PRO A 296 15.52 -25.63 4.23
CA PRO A 296 14.48 -24.94 5.02
C PRO A 296 13.50 -24.11 4.18
N CYS A 297 13.34 -24.37 2.86
CA CYS A 297 12.60 -23.52 1.94
C CYS A 297 11.15 -23.24 2.40
N ALA A 298 10.42 -24.26 2.87
CA ALA A 298 9.06 -24.08 3.38
C ALA A 298 9.01 -23.12 4.58
N LEU A 299 10.00 -23.21 5.49
CA LEU A 299 10.09 -22.32 6.65
C LEU A 299 10.48 -20.89 6.23
N VAL A 300 11.43 -20.76 5.31
CA VAL A 300 11.93 -19.47 4.78
C VAL A 300 10.83 -18.69 4.09
N LEU A 301 9.92 -19.37 3.37
CA LEU A 301 8.84 -18.74 2.62
C LEU A 301 7.58 -18.46 3.43
N ALA A 302 7.46 -19.02 4.63
CA ALA A 302 6.26 -18.89 5.45
C ALA A 302 5.87 -17.42 5.71
N ALA A 303 6.81 -16.58 6.10
CA ALA A 303 6.55 -15.16 6.39
C ALA A 303 6.47 -14.30 5.10
N PRO A 304 7.40 -14.37 4.14
CA PRO A 304 7.33 -13.55 2.93
C PRO A 304 6.06 -13.81 2.10
N SER A 305 5.68 -15.06 1.85
CA SER A 305 4.49 -15.38 1.06
C SER A 305 3.21 -14.86 1.72
N THR A 306 3.12 -14.94 3.05
CA THR A 306 2.00 -14.42 3.83
C THR A 306 1.97 -12.88 3.79
N ALA A 307 3.13 -12.23 3.93
CA ALA A 307 3.22 -10.76 3.89
C ALA A 307 2.79 -10.20 2.52
N ILE A 308 3.27 -10.81 1.43
CA ILE A 308 2.88 -10.40 0.07
C ILE A 308 1.36 -10.56 -0.12
N ALA A 309 0.78 -11.68 0.31
CA ALA A 309 -0.67 -11.87 0.25
C ALA A 309 -1.42 -10.82 1.09
N GLY A 310 -0.95 -10.53 2.30
CA GLY A 310 -1.54 -9.51 3.17
C GLY A 310 -1.47 -8.10 2.59
N ILE A 311 -0.33 -7.71 2.02
CA ILE A 311 -0.17 -6.41 1.35
C ILE A 311 -1.12 -6.30 0.16
N ALA A 312 -1.25 -7.36 -0.65
CA ALA A 312 -2.17 -7.40 -1.78
C ALA A 312 -3.64 -7.28 -1.36
N VAL A 313 -4.05 -7.92 -0.27
CA VAL A 313 -5.39 -7.77 0.31
C VAL A 313 -5.59 -6.37 0.86
N GLY A 314 -4.63 -5.86 1.64
CA GLY A 314 -4.68 -4.49 2.16
C GLY A 314 -4.88 -3.45 1.07
N ALA A 315 -4.13 -3.55 -0.01
CA ALA A 315 -4.23 -2.63 -1.14
C ALA A 315 -5.62 -2.63 -1.80
N ARG A 316 -6.26 -3.79 -1.96
CA ARG A 316 -7.64 -3.89 -2.48
C ARG A 316 -8.67 -3.20 -1.58
N HIS A 317 -8.38 -3.08 -0.28
CA HIS A 317 -9.20 -2.37 0.69
C HIS A 317 -8.73 -0.92 0.94
N GLY A 318 -7.84 -0.38 0.11
CA GLY A 318 -7.30 0.97 0.29
C GLY A 318 -6.39 1.11 1.52
N ILE A 319 -5.81 0.02 2.01
CA ILE A 319 -4.87 -0.02 3.13
C ILE A 319 -3.46 -0.26 2.57
N LEU A 320 -2.61 0.75 2.61
CA LEU A 320 -1.25 0.68 2.09
C LEU A 320 -0.25 0.51 3.21
N PHE A 321 0.44 -0.60 3.21
CA PHE A 321 1.55 -0.87 4.13
C PHE A 321 2.86 -0.38 3.52
N ARG A 322 3.60 0.44 4.26
CA ARG A 322 4.92 0.92 3.84
C ARG A 322 5.97 -0.19 3.82
N ASN A 323 5.82 -1.20 4.67
CA ASN A 323 6.75 -2.31 4.82
C ASN A 323 6.01 -3.54 5.34
N ALA A 324 6.42 -4.73 4.90
CA ALA A 324 5.88 -6.02 5.35
C ALA A 324 5.98 -6.22 6.88
N ALA A 325 6.99 -5.64 7.54
CA ALA A 325 7.13 -5.71 8.99
C ALA A 325 5.98 -5.01 9.76
N PHE A 326 5.29 -4.04 9.13
CA PHE A 326 4.18 -3.35 9.76
C PHE A 326 2.91 -4.19 9.83
N LEU A 327 2.78 -5.25 9.00
CA LEU A 327 1.73 -6.26 9.17
C LEU A 327 1.87 -7.03 10.50
N ASP A 328 3.10 -7.30 10.92
CA ASP A 328 3.35 -7.95 12.21
C ASP A 328 3.15 -6.97 13.37
N LYS A 329 3.63 -5.73 13.22
CA LYS A 329 3.51 -4.70 14.25
C LYS A 329 2.06 -4.29 14.50
N ILE A 330 1.25 -4.12 13.46
CA ILE A 330 -0.18 -3.78 13.61
C ILE A 330 -0.96 -4.89 14.32
N ALA A 331 -0.49 -6.13 14.28
CA ALA A 331 -1.09 -7.23 15.01
C ALA A 331 -0.86 -7.15 16.53
N GLU A 332 0.17 -6.44 16.98
CA GLU A 332 0.60 -6.33 18.38
C GLU A 332 -0.02 -5.15 19.12
N VAL A 333 -0.66 -4.21 18.41
CA VAL A 333 -1.21 -3.00 19.02
C VAL A 333 -2.27 -3.34 20.09
N ASP A 334 -2.21 -2.64 21.22
CA ASP A 334 -3.03 -2.83 22.40
C ASP A 334 -3.66 -1.52 22.94
N SER A 335 -3.22 -0.38 22.43
CA SER A 335 -3.76 0.94 22.76
C SER A 335 -3.89 1.81 21.52
N LEU A 336 -4.78 2.82 21.59
CA LEU A 336 -5.06 3.75 20.51
C LEU A 336 -4.78 5.17 20.97
N VAL A 337 -4.01 5.92 20.19
CA VAL A 337 -3.86 7.36 20.29
C VAL A 337 -4.34 7.97 18.99
N ILE A 338 -5.41 8.75 19.05
CA ILE A 338 -6.07 9.28 17.85
C ILE A 338 -6.16 10.80 17.90
N ASP A 339 -5.79 11.45 16.79
CA ASP A 339 -6.00 12.89 16.63
C ASP A 339 -7.46 13.21 16.29
N LYS A 340 -7.87 14.45 16.56
CA LYS A 340 -9.20 14.92 16.23
C LYS A 340 -9.32 15.37 14.78
N THR A 341 -8.50 16.37 14.40
CA THR A 341 -8.69 17.16 13.19
C THR A 341 -8.23 16.40 11.94
N GLY A 342 -9.09 16.26 10.94
CA GLY A 342 -8.77 15.48 9.73
C GLY A 342 -8.76 13.96 9.95
N THR A 343 -8.92 13.49 11.20
CA THR A 343 -8.94 12.06 11.58
C THR A 343 -10.32 11.64 12.04
N LEU A 344 -10.75 12.00 13.26
CA LEU A 344 -12.13 11.80 13.72
C LEU A 344 -13.11 12.74 13.05
N THR A 345 -12.62 13.88 12.57
CA THR A 345 -13.38 14.85 11.80
C THR A 345 -12.88 14.89 10.35
N ARG A 346 -13.67 15.48 9.45
CA ARG A 346 -13.30 15.61 8.04
C ARG A 346 -12.27 16.70 7.75
N GLY A 347 -11.92 17.53 8.75
CA GLY A 347 -11.06 18.71 8.56
C GLY A 347 -11.73 19.77 7.70
N GLU A 348 -13.05 19.74 7.60
CA GLU A 348 -13.86 20.66 6.82
C GLU A 348 -14.77 21.48 7.72
N LEU A 349 -14.54 22.79 7.72
CA LEU A 349 -15.45 23.71 8.39
C LEU A 349 -16.82 23.71 7.71
N GLN A 350 -17.87 23.63 8.51
CA GLN A 350 -19.25 23.84 8.10
C GLN A 350 -19.88 24.94 8.97
N VAL A 351 -20.83 25.67 8.40
CA VAL A 351 -21.62 26.64 9.17
C VAL A 351 -22.56 25.85 10.08
N ARG A 352 -22.32 25.93 11.39
CA ARG A 352 -23.11 25.21 12.40
C ARG A 352 -24.24 26.04 12.94
N GLN A 353 -24.01 27.34 13.05
CA GLN A 353 -25.00 28.28 13.62
C GLN A 353 -24.86 29.67 13.00
N VAL A 354 -25.97 30.32 12.79
CA VAL A 354 -26.04 31.71 12.28
C VAL A 354 -26.87 32.53 13.24
N TRP A 355 -26.32 33.63 13.68
CA TRP A 355 -27.01 34.62 14.52
C TRP A 355 -27.25 35.88 13.70
N LEU A 356 -28.51 36.11 13.32
CA LEU A 356 -28.94 37.28 12.56
C LEU A 356 -29.22 38.46 13.49
N GLN A 357 -28.84 39.65 13.06
CA GLN A 357 -29.27 40.87 13.77
C GLN A 357 -30.77 41.17 13.50
N PRO A 358 -31.44 41.86 14.41
CA PRO A 358 -32.85 42.21 14.23
C PRO A 358 -33.13 42.90 12.90
N GLY A 359 -34.13 42.40 12.16
CA GLY A 359 -34.56 42.95 10.87
C GLY A 359 -33.68 42.54 9.66
N VAL A 360 -32.74 41.61 9.82
CA VAL A 360 -31.92 41.10 8.72
C VAL A 360 -32.56 39.84 8.11
N ASP A 361 -32.68 39.81 6.79
CA ASP A 361 -33.10 38.62 6.07
C ASP A 361 -31.95 37.60 6.00
N GLY A 362 -32.21 36.39 6.50
CA GLY A 362 -31.22 35.31 6.55
C GLY A 362 -30.77 34.80 5.18
N ALA A 363 -31.66 34.86 4.18
CA ALA A 363 -31.32 34.48 2.81
C ALA A 363 -30.35 35.48 2.17
N GLN A 364 -30.65 36.78 2.34
CA GLN A 364 -29.79 37.86 1.85
C GLN A 364 -28.40 37.83 2.55
N ALA A 365 -28.38 37.62 3.87
CA ALA A 365 -27.13 37.54 4.62
C ALA A 365 -26.26 36.37 4.14
N ARG A 366 -26.84 35.16 3.89
CA ARG A 366 -26.11 34.03 3.36
C ARG A 366 -25.60 34.27 1.94
N ALA A 367 -26.43 34.82 1.06
CA ALA A 367 -26.03 35.12 -0.32
C ALA A 367 -24.88 36.15 -0.35
N LEU A 368 -24.92 37.18 0.48
CA LEU A 368 -23.86 38.19 0.59
C LEU A 368 -22.58 37.58 1.17
N ALA A 369 -22.69 36.75 2.21
CA ALA A 369 -21.56 36.05 2.79
C ALA A 369 -20.90 35.09 1.78
N ALA A 370 -21.70 34.34 1.01
CA ALA A 370 -21.21 33.47 -0.05
C ALA A 370 -20.49 34.25 -1.15
N ARG A 371 -21.07 35.37 -1.59
CA ARG A 371 -20.49 36.26 -2.61
C ARG A 371 -19.11 36.80 -2.20
N LEU A 372 -18.97 37.21 -0.93
CA LEU A 372 -17.65 37.61 -0.39
C LEU A 372 -16.73 36.41 -0.25
N GLY A 373 -17.27 35.27 0.14
CA GLY A 373 -16.53 34.00 0.28
C GLY A 373 -15.93 33.46 -1.03
N GLU A 374 -16.61 33.69 -2.17
CA GLU A 374 -16.11 33.29 -3.51
C GLU A 374 -14.75 33.94 -3.86
N SER A 375 -14.41 35.07 -3.22
CA SER A 375 -13.14 35.77 -3.46
C SER A 375 -11.98 35.31 -2.58
N SER A 376 -12.18 34.31 -1.72
CA SER A 376 -11.15 33.82 -0.79
C SER A 376 -11.08 32.29 -0.77
N ALA A 377 -9.88 31.75 -0.82
CA ALA A 377 -9.63 30.32 -0.68
C ALA A 377 -9.68 29.81 0.78
N HIS A 378 -9.97 30.68 1.75
CA HIS A 378 -10.01 30.33 3.17
C HIS A 378 -11.11 29.30 3.48
N PRO A 379 -10.88 28.27 4.34
CA PRO A 379 -11.86 27.23 4.65
C PRO A 379 -13.22 27.74 5.12
N ALA A 380 -13.25 28.82 5.93
CA ALA A 380 -14.50 29.44 6.37
C ALA A 380 -15.28 30.08 5.20
N SER A 381 -14.57 30.68 4.24
CA SER A 381 -15.17 31.26 3.04
C SER A 381 -15.82 30.19 2.16
N ARG A 382 -15.11 29.08 1.94
CA ARG A 382 -15.68 27.90 1.24
C ARG A 382 -16.88 27.31 1.96
N ALA A 383 -16.85 27.26 3.29
CA ALA A 383 -17.99 26.80 4.08
C ALA A 383 -19.24 27.67 3.90
N LEU A 384 -19.08 29.01 3.81
CA LEU A 384 -20.18 29.93 3.55
C LEU A 384 -20.79 29.77 2.16
N VAL A 385 -19.93 29.53 1.15
CA VAL A 385 -20.41 29.26 -0.22
C VAL A 385 -21.22 27.97 -0.25
N ARG A 386 -20.75 26.90 0.40
CA ARG A 386 -21.48 25.61 0.50
C ARG A 386 -22.77 25.75 1.29
N ASP A 387 -22.78 26.52 2.41
CA ASP A 387 -23.96 26.74 3.21
C ASP A 387 -25.05 27.44 2.39
N ALA A 388 -24.70 28.51 1.67
CA ALA A 388 -25.65 29.20 0.80
C ALA A 388 -26.19 28.27 -0.31
N ALA A 389 -25.35 27.50 -0.96
CA ALA A 389 -25.74 26.54 -2.01
C ALA A 389 -26.72 25.48 -1.49
N ALA A 390 -26.55 25.00 -0.25
CA ALA A 390 -27.47 24.03 0.39
C ALA A 390 -28.89 24.63 0.60
N PHE A 391 -29.02 25.96 0.68
CA PHE A 391 -30.30 26.65 0.70
C PHE A 391 -30.79 27.09 -0.69
N GLY A 392 -30.14 26.65 -1.78
CA GLY A 392 -30.46 27.05 -3.14
C GLY A 392 -30.09 28.52 -3.46
N LEU A 393 -29.24 29.13 -2.63
CA LEU A 393 -28.77 30.49 -2.77
C LEU A 393 -27.39 30.49 -3.46
N THR A 394 -27.21 31.38 -4.42
CA THR A 394 -25.90 31.56 -5.07
C THR A 394 -25.41 32.99 -4.86
N GLY A 395 -24.11 33.20 -4.76
CA GLY A 395 -23.53 34.54 -4.71
C GLY A 395 -23.89 35.39 -5.94
N ALA A 396 -24.29 34.77 -7.06
CA ALA A 396 -24.77 35.45 -8.27
C ALA A 396 -26.06 36.24 -8.07
N ALA A 397 -26.85 35.95 -7.00
CA ALA A 397 -28.05 36.76 -6.65
C ALA A 397 -27.68 38.14 -6.07
N VAL A 398 -26.41 38.37 -5.73
CA VAL A 398 -25.89 39.64 -5.24
C VAL A 398 -25.18 40.37 -6.37
N ALA A 399 -25.37 41.68 -6.47
CA ALA A 399 -24.69 42.51 -7.47
C ALA A 399 -23.16 42.35 -7.43
N PRO A 400 -22.48 42.42 -8.58
CA PRO A 400 -21.03 42.32 -8.62
C PRO A 400 -20.37 43.41 -7.77
N PHE A 401 -19.30 43.06 -7.08
CA PHE A 401 -18.53 44.02 -6.29
C PHE A 401 -17.61 44.85 -7.20
N GLU A 402 -17.46 46.13 -6.93
CA GLU A 402 -16.57 47.00 -7.71
C GLU A 402 -15.11 46.74 -7.38
N ARG A 403 -14.80 46.48 -6.12
CA ARG A 403 -13.45 46.15 -5.62
C ARG A 403 -13.57 45.16 -4.46
N THR A 404 -12.78 44.08 -4.53
CA THR A 404 -12.66 43.10 -3.46
C THR A 404 -11.23 43.02 -3.00
N ARG A 405 -10.98 42.97 -1.70
CA ARG A 405 -9.66 42.84 -1.07
C ARG A 405 -9.70 41.77 0.01
N GLU A 406 -8.82 40.80 -0.10
CA GLU A 406 -8.59 39.83 0.97
C GLU A 406 -7.48 40.36 1.91
N LEU A 407 -7.79 40.47 3.20
CA LEU A 407 -6.87 40.85 4.26
C LEU A 407 -6.44 39.57 4.98
N ARG A 408 -5.19 39.17 4.76
CA ARG A 408 -4.65 37.88 5.28
C ARG A 408 -4.86 37.75 6.79
N GLY A 409 -5.51 36.65 7.19
CA GLY A 409 -5.78 36.32 8.59
C GLY A 409 -6.93 37.14 9.24
N LEU A 410 -7.52 38.11 8.54
CA LEU A 410 -8.58 38.96 9.03
C LEU A 410 -9.92 38.71 8.33
N GLY A 411 -9.96 38.72 7.00
CA GLY A 411 -11.19 38.52 6.23
C GLY A 411 -11.18 39.18 4.86
N VAL A 412 -12.36 39.39 4.30
CA VAL A 412 -12.61 39.97 2.98
C VAL A 412 -13.41 41.27 3.11
N VAL A 413 -13.01 42.28 2.36
CA VAL A 413 -13.69 43.57 2.26
C VAL A 413 -14.02 43.85 0.80
N ALA A 414 -15.26 44.31 0.52
CA ALA A 414 -15.68 44.66 -0.83
C ALA A 414 -16.51 45.94 -0.84
N ASP A 415 -16.36 46.72 -1.90
CA ASP A 415 -17.17 47.93 -2.13
C ASP A 415 -18.45 47.54 -2.88
N THR A 416 -19.61 47.90 -2.31
CA THR A 416 -20.94 47.65 -2.87
C THR A 416 -21.73 48.95 -3.01
N PRO A 417 -22.81 49.01 -3.81
CA PRO A 417 -23.67 50.17 -3.89
C PRO A 417 -24.30 50.60 -2.55
N ASP A 418 -24.49 49.63 -1.65
CA ASP A 418 -25.10 49.84 -0.31
C ASP A 418 -24.03 50.12 0.77
N GLY A 419 -22.79 50.38 0.38
CA GLY A 419 -21.67 50.64 1.26
C GLY A 419 -20.64 49.50 1.30
N THR A 420 -19.66 49.62 2.19
CA THR A 420 -18.61 48.60 2.32
C THR A 420 -19.15 47.34 2.97
N ALA A 421 -19.01 46.21 2.28
CA ALA A 421 -19.30 44.86 2.79
C ALA A 421 -18.03 44.25 3.39
N VAL A 422 -18.15 43.69 4.60
CA VAL A 422 -17.03 43.11 5.35
C VAL A 422 -17.40 41.71 5.84
N LEU A 423 -16.56 40.74 5.55
CA LEU A 423 -16.67 39.36 6.06
C LEU A 423 -15.38 39.01 6.76
N GLY A 424 -15.39 38.82 8.09
CA GLY A 424 -14.13 38.56 8.78
C GLY A 424 -14.24 38.37 10.27
N ARG A 425 -13.07 38.30 10.89
CA ARG A 425 -12.92 38.18 12.36
C ARG A 425 -13.42 39.43 13.07
N PRO A 426 -13.77 39.32 14.38
CA PRO A 426 -14.20 40.47 15.17
C PRO A 426 -13.28 41.71 15.10
N ALA A 427 -11.97 41.47 15.01
CA ALA A 427 -10.97 42.54 14.89
C ALA A 427 -11.17 43.36 13.59
N LEU A 428 -11.40 42.73 12.44
CA LEU A 428 -11.65 43.42 11.18
C LEU A 428 -13.00 44.19 11.21
N LEU A 429 -14.01 43.59 11.83
CA LEU A 429 -15.33 44.22 11.95
C LEU A 429 -15.31 45.44 12.83
N ALA A 430 -14.50 45.46 13.89
CA ALA A 430 -14.37 46.59 14.79
C ALA A 430 -13.90 47.89 14.09
N ASP A 431 -13.09 47.75 13.04
CA ASP A 431 -12.60 48.86 12.23
C ASP A 431 -13.66 49.44 11.26
N HIS A 432 -14.71 48.62 10.96
CA HIS A 432 -15.71 48.98 9.94
C HIS A 432 -17.12 49.15 10.49
N VAL A 433 -17.38 48.71 11.73
CA VAL A 433 -18.71 48.77 12.35
C VAL A 433 -18.67 49.64 13.61
N GLY A 434 -19.36 50.75 13.58
CA GLY A 434 -19.49 51.65 14.76
C GLY A 434 -20.31 50.96 15.85
N GLY A 435 -19.69 50.64 17.01
CA GLY A 435 -20.37 49.95 18.10
C GLY A 435 -20.68 48.49 17.79
N LEU A 436 -19.65 47.72 17.40
CA LEU A 436 -19.78 46.29 17.08
C LEU A 436 -20.47 45.52 18.22
N PRO A 437 -21.62 44.86 17.97
CA PRO A 437 -22.26 44.01 18.96
C PRO A 437 -21.33 42.88 19.40
N ALA A 438 -21.39 42.51 20.68
CA ALA A 438 -20.59 41.40 21.21
C ALA A 438 -20.80 40.14 20.38
N ALA A 439 -19.71 39.41 20.18
CA ALA A 439 -19.80 38.09 19.55
C ALA A 439 -20.65 37.14 20.40
N PRO A 440 -21.41 36.21 19.80
CA PRO A 440 -22.24 35.27 20.53
C PRO A 440 -21.44 34.49 21.58
N GLU A 441 -21.90 34.53 22.83
CA GLU A 441 -21.30 33.79 23.92
C GLU A 441 -21.70 32.30 23.86
N GLY A 442 -20.80 31.41 24.32
CA GLY A 442 -21.11 29.97 24.45
C GLY A 442 -20.93 29.15 23.18
N PHE A 443 -20.44 29.70 22.08
CA PHE A 443 -20.07 28.96 20.89
C PHE A 443 -18.57 28.58 20.90
N ASP A 444 -18.28 27.31 20.64
CA ASP A 444 -16.95 26.71 20.82
C ASP A 444 -16.13 26.62 19.53
N GLY A 445 -16.52 27.31 18.49
CA GLY A 445 -15.86 27.26 17.18
C GLY A 445 -15.38 28.62 16.68
N PRO A 446 -14.72 28.65 15.52
CA PRO A 446 -14.39 29.88 14.83
C PRO A 446 -15.67 30.72 14.53
N LEU A 447 -15.58 32.02 14.72
CA LEU A 447 -16.64 32.97 14.42
C LEU A 447 -16.20 33.94 13.33
N VAL A 448 -17.07 34.16 12.35
CA VAL A 448 -16.92 35.18 11.31
C VAL A 448 -18.16 36.03 11.28
N GLY A 449 -17.98 37.33 11.30
CA GLY A 449 -19.09 38.28 11.17
C GLY A 449 -19.22 38.84 9.77
N LEU A 450 -20.44 39.18 9.38
CA LEU A 450 -20.80 39.83 8.14
C LEU A 450 -21.35 41.21 8.46
N ALA A 451 -20.79 42.23 7.82
CA ALA A 451 -21.31 43.63 7.95
C ALA A 451 -21.49 44.26 6.57
N LEU A 452 -22.40 45.22 6.49
CA LEU A 452 -22.68 46.04 5.30
C LEU A 452 -22.98 47.46 5.71
N GLY A 453 -22.37 48.45 5.04
CA GLY A 453 -22.61 49.85 5.27
C GLY A 453 -22.40 50.30 6.73
N GLY A 454 -21.41 49.73 7.42
CA GLY A 454 -21.10 50.02 8.82
C GLY A 454 -22.01 49.37 9.85
N ARG A 455 -22.89 48.45 9.45
CA ARG A 455 -23.81 47.71 10.33
C ARG A 455 -23.52 46.22 10.28
N LEU A 456 -23.43 45.57 11.44
CA LEU A 456 -23.37 44.11 11.54
C LEU A 456 -24.70 43.51 11.08
N LEU A 457 -24.64 42.50 10.19
CA LEU A 457 -25.80 41.75 9.72
C LEU A 457 -25.92 40.38 10.43
N ALA A 458 -24.82 39.64 10.53
CA ALA A 458 -24.86 38.31 11.10
C ALA A 458 -23.50 37.89 11.65
N TRP A 459 -23.54 36.92 12.58
CA TRP A 459 -22.40 36.07 12.95
C TRP A 459 -22.60 34.66 12.39
N PHE A 460 -21.55 34.09 11.84
CA PHE A 460 -21.50 32.70 11.38
C PHE A 460 -20.52 31.93 12.28
N GLY A 461 -21.03 30.90 12.92
CA GLY A 461 -20.24 29.98 13.73
C GLY A 461 -19.95 28.71 12.99
N PHE A 462 -18.67 28.34 12.99
CA PHE A 462 -18.18 27.16 12.25
C PHE A 462 -17.76 26.03 13.19
N ALA A 463 -18.02 24.81 12.78
CA ALA A 463 -17.49 23.63 13.44
C ALA A 463 -16.96 22.65 12.38
N ASP A 464 -15.97 21.85 12.77
CA ASP A 464 -15.54 20.73 11.97
C ASP A 464 -16.53 19.56 12.14
N THR A 465 -16.77 18.82 11.08
CA THR A 465 -17.79 17.77 11.05
C THR A 465 -17.19 16.45 11.47
N MET A 466 -17.79 15.83 12.50
CA MET A 466 -17.46 14.46 12.89
C MET A 466 -17.75 13.49 11.76
N ARG A 467 -16.88 12.49 11.59
CA ARG A 467 -17.16 11.38 10.67
C ARG A 467 -18.31 10.53 11.21
N PRO A 468 -19.27 10.13 10.38
CA PRO A 468 -20.45 9.40 10.86
C PRO A 468 -20.12 8.00 11.40
N ASP A 469 -19.03 7.41 10.93
CA ASP A 469 -18.53 6.08 11.29
C ASP A 469 -17.58 6.07 12.51
N ALA A 470 -17.20 7.26 13.03
CA ALA A 470 -16.19 7.38 14.10
C ALA A 470 -16.55 6.57 15.35
N ARG A 471 -17.81 6.69 15.85
CA ARG A 471 -18.24 5.98 17.04
C ARG A 471 -18.24 4.46 16.87
N GLU A 472 -18.71 3.99 15.72
CA GLU A 472 -18.77 2.56 15.40
C GLU A 472 -17.36 1.95 15.27
N ALA A 473 -16.47 2.64 14.53
CA ALA A 473 -15.09 2.20 14.37
C ALA A 473 -14.34 2.12 15.70
N LEU A 474 -14.50 3.11 16.59
CA LEU A 474 -13.88 3.10 17.91
C LEU A 474 -14.44 2.01 18.82
N ALA A 475 -15.75 1.76 18.77
CA ALA A 475 -16.37 0.66 19.50
C ALA A 475 -15.83 -0.70 19.03
N GLU A 476 -15.68 -0.88 17.72
CA GLU A 476 -15.11 -2.08 17.12
C GLU A 476 -13.63 -2.28 17.53
N LEU A 477 -12.83 -1.22 17.56
CA LEU A 477 -11.44 -1.27 18.05
C LEU A 477 -11.35 -1.74 19.49
N ARG A 478 -12.32 -1.39 20.35
CA ARG A 478 -12.39 -1.93 21.72
C ARG A 478 -12.62 -3.44 21.74
N THR A 479 -13.50 -3.95 20.86
CA THR A 479 -13.74 -5.41 20.76
C THR A 479 -12.49 -6.15 20.27
N LEU A 480 -11.66 -5.49 19.50
CA LEU A 480 -10.35 -5.99 19.05
C LEU A 480 -9.25 -5.87 20.12
N GLY A 481 -9.58 -5.43 21.34
CA GLY A 481 -8.66 -5.37 22.47
C GLY A 481 -7.95 -4.03 22.67
N LEU A 482 -8.22 -2.99 21.83
CA LEU A 482 -7.73 -1.63 22.04
C LEU A 482 -8.69 -0.90 23.00
N ALA A 483 -8.77 -1.40 24.24
CA ALA A 483 -9.67 -0.84 25.25
C ALA A 483 -9.23 0.57 25.69
N ARG A 484 -7.91 0.80 25.76
CA ARG A 484 -7.34 2.11 26.09
C ARG A 484 -7.29 2.98 24.83
N GLN A 485 -8.21 3.96 24.78
CA GLN A 485 -8.32 4.91 23.67
C GLN A 485 -8.14 6.33 24.18
N THR A 486 -7.25 7.09 23.54
CA THR A 486 -6.90 8.45 23.92
C THR A 486 -7.12 9.39 22.75
N LEU A 487 -7.93 10.43 22.98
CA LEU A 487 -8.05 11.58 22.10
C LEU A 487 -6.92 12.55 22.41
N LEU A 488 -6.06 12.83 21.43
CA LEU A 488 -4.89 13.69 21.58
C LEU A 488 -5.01 14.88 20.62
N THR A 489 -5.33 16.07 21.13
CA THR A 489 -5.68 17.23 20.31
C THR A 489 -5.09 18.54 20.83
N GLY A 490 -4.81 19.49 19.91
CA GLY A 490 -4.46 20.88 20.25
C GLY A 490 -5.64 21.77 20.65
N ASP A 491 -6.88 21.27 20.55
CA ASP A 491 -8.07 22.03 20.87
C ASP A 491 -8.26 22.24 22.37
N LEU A 492 -9.16 23.17 22.71
CA LEU A 492 -9.57 23.43 24.07
C LEU A 492 -10.23 22.22 24.71
N GLU A 493 -10.01 22.00 26.00
CA GLU A 493 -10.51 20.85 26.77
C GLU A 493 -12.04 20.67 26.61
N ARG A 494 -12.81 21.79 26.60
CA ARG A 494 -14.25 21.75 26.43
C ARG A 494 -14.70 21.21 25.07
N VAL A 495 -13.95 21.51 23.99
CA VAL A 495 -14.24 21.02 22.64
C VAL A 495 -13.86 19.54 22.54
N ALA A 496 -12.68 19.19 23.04
CA ALA A 496 -12.20 17.81 23.06
C ALA A 496 -13.10 16.90 23.89
N GLY A 497 -13.60 17.38 25.03
CA GLY A 497 -14.55 16.64 25.89
C GLY A 497 -15.88 16.33 25.20
N LYS A 498 -16.41 17.25 24.38
CA LYS A 498 -17.62 16.99 23.56
C LYS A 498 -17.37 15.87 22.54
N VAL A 499 -16.25 15.94 21.82
CA VAL A 499 -15.85 14.91 20.84
C VAL A 499 -15.68 13.56 21.53
N ALA A 500 -15.03 13.52 22.69
CA ALA A 500 -14.86 12.29 23.47
C ALA A 500 -16.20 11.68 23.92
N ALA A 501 -17.14 12.51 24.38
CA ALA A 501 -18.47 12.05 24.76
C ALA A 501 -19.27 11.51 23.56
N GLU A 502 -19.18 12.14 22.39
CA GLU A 502 -19.84 11.68 21.15
C GLU A 502 -19.26 10.36 20.65
N THR A 503 -17.94 10.18 20.75
CA THR A 503 -17.23 9.01 20.24
C THR A 503 -17.09 7.90 21.27
N GLY A 504 -17.27 8.21 22.54
CA GLY A 504 -17.10 7.29 23.66
C GLY A 504 -15.65 7.09 24.08
N ILE A 505 -14.71 7.96 23.72
CA ILE A 505 -13.32 7.91 24.18
C ILE A 505 -13.25 8.34 25.65
N ASP A 506 -12.50 7.56 26.46
CA ASP A 506 -12.45 7.79 27.92
C ASP A 506 -11.33 8.76 28.33
N THR A 507 -10.24 8.81 27.59
CA THR A 507 -9.07 9.63 27.91
C THR A 507 -8.92 10.77 26.92
N VAL A 508 -8.78 12.00 27.42
CA VAL A 508 -8.59 13.20 26.60
C VAL A 508 -7.32 13.92 27.04
N VAL A 509 -6.46 14.24 26.07
CA VAL A 509 -5.31 15.12 26.24
C VAL A 509 -5.52 16.31 25.30
N ALA A 510 -6.04 17.39 25.87
CA ALA A 510 -6.37 18.62 25.15
C ALA A 510 -5.20 19.62 25.20
N GLN A 511 -5.25 20.65 24.34
CA GLN A 511 -4.26 21.72 24.24
C GLN A 511 -2.81 21.22 24.04
N ALA A 512 -2.65 20.01 23.47
CA ALA A 512 -1.37 19.38 23.27
C ALA A 512 -0.64 19.99 22.07
N LEU A 513 0.53 20.51 22.30
CA LEU A 513 1.47 20.93 21.26
C LEU A 513 2.15 19.71 20.61
N PRO A 514 2.78 19.82 19.44
CA PRO A 514 3.40 18.67 18.76
C PRO A 514 4.40 17.89 19.63
N HIS A 515 5.15 18.58 20.52
CA HIS A 515 6.07 17.91 21.46
C HIS A 515 5.35 17.18 22.59
N ASP A 516 4.23 17.74 23.10
CA ASP A 516 3.43 17.09 24.13
C ASP A 516 2.78 15.79 23.59
N LYS A 517 2.38 15.81 22.31
CA LYS A 517 1.88 14.63 21.62
C LYS A 517 2.94 13.52 21.53
N LEU A 518 4.16 13.91 21.17
CA LEU A 518 5.31 12.99 21.15
C LEU A 518 5.57 12.40 22.54
N ASP A 519 5.65 13.26 23.57
CA ASP A 519 5.94 12.83 24.95
C ASP A 519 4.85 11.90 25.51
N TYR A 520 3.59 12.11 25.12
CA TYR A 520 2.49 11.21 25.48
C TYR A 520 2.71 9.81 24.89
N VAL A 521 2.97 9.72 23.59
CA VAL A 521 3.21 8.44 22.90
C VAL A 521 4.43 7.72 23.49
N MET A 522 5.51 8.44 23.76
CA MET A 522 6.71 7.86 24.37
C MET A 522 6.46 7.33 25.78
N ARG A 523 5.60 7.98 26.57
CA ARG A 523 5.18 7.48 27.91
C ARG A 523 4.37 6.19 27.80
N GLU A 524 3.46 6.06 26.84
CA GLU A 524 2.70 4.84 26.59
C GLU A 524 3.66 3.68 26.26
N ILE A 525 4.62 3.91 25.38
CA ILE A 525 5.64 2.91 25.02
C ILE A 525 6.52 2.56 26.24
N GLY A 526 6.93 3.56 27.00
CA GLY A 526 7.72 3.37 28.23
C GLY A 526 6.95 2.59 29.33
N ALA A 527 5.63 2.61 29.29
CA ALA A 527 4.76 1.80 30.14
C ALA A 527 4.57 0.35 29.62
N GLY A 528 5.22 -0.02 28.51
CA GLY A 528 5.15 -1.36 27.91
C GLY A 528 3.94 -1.57 27.00
N LEU A 529 3.24 -0.50 26.62
CA LEU A 529 2.13 -0.56 25.67
C LEU A 529 2.63 -0.43 24.22
N HIS A 530 1.81 -0.91 23.29
CA HIS A 530 2.06 -0.81 21.85
C HIS A 530 1.01 0.12 21.20
N PRO A 531 1.18 1.47 21.32
CA PRO A 531 0.21 2.41 20.83
C PRO A 531 0.13 2.42 19.30
N LEU A 532 -1.10 2.29 18.80
CA LEU A 532 -1.46 2.65 17.44
C LEU A 532 -1.73 4.15 17.40
N VAL A 533 -0.91 4.91 16.69
CA VAL A 533 -1.10 6.35 16.51
C VAL A 533 -1.81 6.60 15.19
N VAL A 534 -2.96 7.29 15.24
CA VAL A 534 -3.78 7.61 14.05
C VAL A 534 -3.91 9.13 13.92
N GLY A 535 -3.52 9.67 12.78
CA GLY A 535 -3.54 11.10 12.50
C GLY A 535 -3.68 11.41 11.00
N ASP A 536 -3.75 12.70 10.63
CA ASP A 536 -3.78 13.17 9.24
C ASP A 536 -2.38 13.33 8.61
N GLY A 537 -1.33 13.21 9.39
CA GLY A 537 0.06 13.33 8.94
C GLY A 537 0.57 14.76 8.76
N LEU A 538 -0.26 15.80 8.96
CA LEU A 538 0.16 17.20 8.80
C LEU A 538 0.70 17.78 10.10
N ASN A 539 -0.05 17.63 11.18
CA ASN A 539 0.26 18.22 12.50
C ASN A 539 0.92 17.21 13.46
N ASP A 540 0.81 15.92 13.18
CA ASP A 540 1.15 14.83 14.08
C ASP A 540 2.36 14.01 13.66
N VAL A 541 3.16 14.52 12.71
CA VAL A 541 4.33 13.79 12.14
C VAL A 541 5.24 13.22 13.23
N LEU A 542 5.48 13.97 14.31
CA LEU A 542 6.36 13.52 15.41
C LEU A 542 5.74 12.38 16.21
N ALA A 543 4.45 12.49 16.56
CA ALA A 543 3.71 11.46 17.29
C ALA A 543 3.52 10.20 16.42
N ILE A 544 3.20 10.38 15.14
CA ILE A 544 3.07 9.30 14.14
C ILE A 544 4.37 8.50 14.04
N LYS A 545 5.52 9.18 13.93
CA LYS A 545 6.83 8.50 13.85
C LYS A 545 7.26 7.81 15.14
N ALA A 546 6.76 8.24 16.27
CA ALA A 546 7.10 7.68 17.58
C ALA A 546 6.25 6.46 17.96
N GLY A 547 5.06 6.31 17.41
CA GLY A 547 4.17 5.18 17.68
C GLY A 547 4.80 3.81 17.41
N SER A 548 4.34 2.78 18.11
CA SER A 548 4.74 1.39 17.80
C SER A 548 4.33 1.01 16.38
N THR A 549 3.17 1.49 15.96
CA THR A 549 2.68 1.50 14.58
C THR A 549 1.82 2.74 14.37
N SER A 550 1.86 3.29 13.17
CA SER A 550 1.14 4.50 12.84
C SER A 550 0.28 4.34 11.58
N ILE A 551 -0.89 4.98 11.62
CA ILE A 551 -1.80 5.07 10.48
C ILE A 551 -2.01 6.55 10.15
N ALA A 552 -1.79 6.91 8.90
CA ALA A 552 -2.20 8.20 8.38
C ALA A 552 -3.45 8.06 7.53
N MET A 553 -4.38 8.98 7.74
CA MET A 553 -5.66 9.06 7.02
C MET A 553 -5.68 10.24 6.06
N GLY A 554 -6.41 10.07 4.96
CA GLY A 554 -6.98 11.17 4.22
C GLY A 554 -6.46 11.41 2.80
N GLU A 555 -7.34 12.02 2.03
CA GLU A 555 -7.10 12.44 0.65
C GLU A 555 -6.16 13.66 0.55
N ARG A 556 -6.12 14.51 1.59
CA ARG A 556 -5.50 15.86 1.54
C ARG A 556 -4.02 15.91 1.89
N GLY A 557 -3.45 14.85 2.42
CA GLY A 557 -2.06 14.80 2.86
C GLY A 557 -1.30 13.57 2.41
N VAL A 558 -1.74 12.94 1.31
CA VAL A 558 -1.19 11.66 0.83
C VAL A 558 0.34 11.67 0.78
N ASP A 559 0.96 12.75 0.31
CA ASP A 559 2.41 12.84 0.20
C ASP A 559 3.13 12.86 1.56
N ILE A 560 2.60 13.62 2.53
CA ILE A 560 3.18 13.74 3.87
C ILE A 560 2.84 12.49 4.68
N ALA A 561 1.63 11.97 4.53
CA ALA A 561 1.18 10.74 5.15
C ALA A 561 2.04 9.55 4.70
N ILE A 562 2.28 9.41 3.38
CA ILE A 562 3.17 8.40 2.79
C ILE A 562 4.60 8.53 3.33
N ALA A 563 5.09 9.75 3.57
CA ALA A 563 6.45 9.97 4.07
C ALA A 563 6.60 9.69 5.58
N SER A 564 5.52 9.78 6.35
CA SER A 564 5.58 9.76 7.82
C SER A 564 5.01 8.50 8.47
N ALA A 565 3.94 7.92 7.92
CA ALA A 565 3.22 6.81 8.55
C ALA A 565 3.71 5.43 8.07
N ASP A 566 3.44 4.41 8.87
CA ASP A 566 3.73 3.00 8.59
C ASP A 566 2.65 2.37 7.71
N VAL A 567 1.41 2.84 7.88
CA VAL A 567 0.23 2.46 7.10
C VAL A 567 -0.48 3.72 6.65
N VAL A 568 -0.92 3.74 5.40
CA VAL A 568 -1.71 4.83 4.83
C VAL A 568 -3.07 4.28 4.44
N LEU A 569 -4.14 4.92 4.90
CA LEU A 569 -5.49 4.62 4.48
C LEU A 569 -5.89 5.58 3.36
N LEU A 570 -6.23 5.03 2.21
CA LEU A 570 -6.79 5.79 1.09
C LEU A 570 -8.28 6.00 1.33
N GLY A 571 -8.73 7.24 1.23
CA GLY A 571 -10.13 7.60 1.52
C GLY A 571 -10.43 7.89 2.98
N ASP A 572 -11.71 8.14 3.25
CA ASP A 572 -12.21 8.80 4.45
C ASP A 572 -12.88 7.86 5.47
N ASP A 573 -12.81 6.52 5.29
CA ASP A 573 -13.52 5.53 6.08
C ASP A 573 -12.68 5.04 7.27
N LEU A 574 -13.10 5.39 8.51
CA LEU A 574 -12.46 4.96 9.75
C LEU A 574 -12.59 3.44 10.01
N LYS A 575 -13.58 2.76 9.40
CA LYS A 575 -13.75 1.31 9.54
C LYS A 575 -12.61 0.51 8.94
N ARG A 576 -11.75 1.14 8.14
CA ARG A 576 -10.51 0.51 7.63
C ARG A 576 -9.47 0.29 8.72
N ILE A 577 -9.51 1.03 9.84
CA ILE A 577 -8.59 0.82 10.96
C ILE A 577 -8.82 -0.56 11.62
N PRO A 578 -10.02 -0.92 12.07
CA PRO A 578 -10.32 -2.27 12.52
C PRO A 578 -9.96 -3.36 11.49
N THR A 579 -10.28 -3.12 10.22
CA THR A 579 -9.95 -4.02 9.11
C THR A 579 -8.44 -4.25 8.99
N CYS A 580 -7.64 -3.18 9.09
CA CYS A 580 -6.18 -3.24 9.07
C CYS A 580 -5.63 -4.13 10.21
N ILE A 581 -6.16 -3.99 11.43
CA ILE A 581 -5.74 -4.78 12.59
C ILE A 581 -6.12 -6.26 12.42
N ARG A 582 -7.35 -6.54 11.96
CA ARG A 582 -7.78 -7.93 11.67
C ARG A 582 -6.88 -8.57 10.62
N LEU A 583 -6.59 -7.87 9.54
CA LEU A 583 -5.71 -8.35 8.48
C LEU A 583 -4.30 -8.65 9.03
N GLY A 584 -3.71 -7.75 9.80
CA GLY A 584 -2.41 -7.96 10.44
C GLY A 584 -2.39 -9.20 11.33
N ARG A 585 -3.38 -9.35 12.21
CA ARG A 585 -3.51 -10.52 13.11
C ARG A 585 -3.69 -11.83 12.34
N GLN A 586 -4.45 -11.80 11.26
CA GLN A 586 -4.65 -12.98 10.43
C GLN A 586 -3.38 -13.35 9.65
N CYS A 587 -2.66 -12.36 9.12
CA CYS A 587 -1.36 -12.58 8.49
C CYS A 587 -0.37 -13.18 9.47
N ARG A 588 -0.24 -12.64 10.69
CA ARG A 588 0.63 -13.18 11.74
C ARG A 588 0.28 -14.61 12.09
N ARG A 589 -1.01 -14.91 12.30
CA ARG A 589 -1.48 -16.27 12.57
C ARG A 589 -1.14 -17.22 11.42
N THR A 590 -1.36 -16.81 10.18
CA THR A 590 -1.06 -17.61 8.99
C THR A 590 0.45 -17.84 8.86
N ALA A 591 1.28 -16.83 9.04
CA ALA A 591 2.74 -16.93 8.99
C ALA A 591 3.27 -17.90 10.06
N THR A 592 2.77 -17.79 11.30
CA THR A 592 3.15 -18.71 12.40
C THR A 592 2.72 -20.14 12.11
N THR A 593 1.50 -20.35 11.62
CA THR A 593 1.00 -21.65 11.21
C THR A 593 1.84 -22.25 10.08
N ASN A 594 2.17 -21.45 9.06
CA ASN A 594 3.02 -21.85 7.95
C ASN A 594 4.43 -22.24 8.39
N ALA A 595 5.01 -21.48 9.32
CA ALA A 595 6.31 -21.81 9.91
C ALA A 595 6.28 -23.14 10.67
N ALA A 596 5.21 -23.39 11.46
CA ALA A 596 5.02 -24.64 12.15
C ALA A 596 4.84 -25.84 11.19
N ILE A 597 4.02 -25.67 10.15
CA ILE A 597 3.84 -26.68 9.07
C ILE A 597 5.17 -26.96 8.38
N GLY A 598 5.90 -25.92 7.95
CA GLY A 598 7.18 -26.04 7.26
C GLY A 598 8.22 -26.78 8.12
N LEU A 599 8.33 -26.44 9.40
CA LEU A 599 9.24 -27.10 10.33
C LEU A 599 8.86 -28.57 10.55
N ALA A 600 7.60 -28.85 10.85
CA ALA A 600 7.12 -30.21 11.09
C ALA A 600 7.30 -31.10 9.85
N TRP A 601 7.00 -30.59 8.68
CA TRP A 601 7.19 -31.28 7.41
C TRP A 601 8.67 -31.58 7.15
N THR A 602 9.55 -30.61 7.31
CA THR A 602 10.99 -30.78 7.12
C THR A 602 11.54 -31.85 8.08
N LEU A 603 11.17 -31.80 9.37
CA LEU A 603 11.60 -32.80 10.35
C LEU A 603 11.09 -34.21 10.01
N ALA A 604 9.83 -34.33 9.55
CA ALA A 604 9.27 -35.60 9.13
C ALA A 604 10.01 -36.21 7.94
N VAL A 605 10.35 -35.40 6.92
CA VAL A 605 11.09 -35.84 5.75
C VAL A 605 12.52 -36.20 6.10
N ILE A 606 13.20 -35.45 6.98
CA ILE A 606 14.54 -35.80 7.52
C ILE A 606 14.50 -37.11 8.26
N ALA A 607 13.53 -37.36 9.13
CA ALA A 607 13.39 -38.60 9.88
C ALA A 607 13.19 -39.81 8.94
N LEU A 608 12.33 -39.68 7.94
CA LEU A 608 12.13 -40.70 6.90
C LEU A 608 13.40 -40.94 6.06
N ALA A 609 14.10 -39.88 5.71
CA ALA A 609 15.38 -39.99 4.97
C ALA A 609 16.44 -40.71 5.81
N ALA A 610 16.52 -40.42 7.10
CA ALA A 610 17.49 -41.04 8.03
C ALA A 610 17.29 -42.55 8.22
N THR A 611 16.05 -43.06 8.06
CA THR A 611 15.79 -44.51 8.07
C THR A 611 16.26 -45.24 6.80
N GLY A 612 16.68 -44.51 5.76
CA GLY A 612 17.02 -45.09 4.46
C GLY A 612 15.81 -45.46 3.58
N MET A 613 14.57 -45.16 4.04
CA MET A 613 13.34 -45.42 3.26
C MET A 613 13.17 -44.48 2.08
N LEU A 614 13.81 -43.30 2.13
CA LEU A 614 13.77 -42.31 1.08
C LEU A 614 15.13 -42.13 0.42
N GLY A 615 15.18 -42.22 -0.92
CA GLY A 615 16.29 -41.74 -1.70
C GLY A 615 16.28 -40.21 -1.85
N ALA A 616 17.41 -39.63 -2.26
CA ALA A 616 17.61 -38.19 -2.39
C ALA A 616 16.59 -37.49 -3.31
N VAL A 617 16.18 -38.17 -4.40
CA VAL A 617 15.18 -37.64 -5.35
C VAL A 617 13.80 -37.51 -4.72
N TRP A 618 13.35 -38.55 -4.00
CA TRP A 618 12.06 -38.50 -3.28
C TRP A 618 12.08 -37.48 -2.15
N ALA A 619 13.23 -37.34 -1.46
CA ALA A 619 13.42 -36.31 -0.48
C ALA A 619 13.26 -34.90 -1.09
N ALA A 620 13.81 -34.65 -2.28
CA ALA A 620 13.66 -33.40 -3.02
C ALA A 620 12.19 -33.12 -3.43
N ILE A 621 11.48 -34.14 -3.92
CA ILE A 621 10.07 -34.02 -4.30
C ILE A 621 9.22 -33.69 -3.07
N LEU A 622 9.35 -34.45 -1.97
CA LEU A 622 8.60 -34.22 -0.74
C LEU A 622 8.91 -32.85 -0.12
N HIS A 623 10.17 -32.44 -0.19
CA HIS A 623 10.58 -31.11 0.25
C HIS A 623 9.78 -30.00 -0.49
N ASN A 624 9.71 -30.07 -1.83
CA ASN A 624 8.94 -29.11 -2.63
C ASN A 624 7.44 -29.17 -2.32
N VAL A 625 6.86 -30.35 -2.05
CA VAL A 625 5.46 -30.48 -1.61
C VAL A 625 5.20 -29.65 -0.34
N GLY A 626 6.10 -29.70 0.65
CA GLY A 626 6.00 -28.88 1.86
C GLY A 626 5.98 -27.38 1.56
N THR A 627 6.83 -26.94 0.65
CA THR A 627 6.89 -25.56 0.18
C THR A 627 5.57 -25.12 -0.47
N PHE A 628 5.01 -25.97 -1.35
CA PHE A 628 3.70 -25.68 -1.98
C PHE A 628 2.56 -25.62 -0.97
N ILE A 629 2.54 -26.47 0.05
CA ILE A 629 1.52 -26.42 1.11
C ILE A 629 1.56 -25.06 1.82
N VAL A 630 2.74 -24.57 2.16
CA VAL A 630 2.93 -23.26 2.82
C VAL A 630 2.46 -22.12 1.92
N ILE A 631 2.86 -22.10 0.64
CA ILE A 631 2.46 -21.07 -0.33
C ILE A 631 0.93 -21.11 -0.55
N ALA A 632 0.34 -22.29 -0.72
CA ALA A 632 -1.10 -22.44 -0.92
C ALA A 632 -1.89 -21.94 0.29
N ASN A 633 -1.42 -22.22 1.52
CA ASN A 633 -2.05 -21.71 2.73
C ASN A 633 -1.93 -20.18 2.85
N ALA A 634 -0.79 -19.57 2.48
CA ALA A 634 -0.65 -18.12 2.38
C ALA A 634 -1.61 -17.55 1.33
N GLY A 635 -1.76 -18.21 0.17
CA GLY A 635 -2.68 -17.81 -0.90
C GLY A 635 -4.16 -17.81 -0.50
N ARG A 636 -4.55 -18.52 0.56
CA ARG A 636 -5.92 -18.45 1.11
C ARG A 636 -6.28 -17.03 1.58
N LEU A 637 -5.29 -16.25 2.04
CA LEU A 637 -5.52 -14.85 2.43
C LEU A 637 -6.07 -14.02 1.27
N LEU A 638 -5.70 -14.30 0.03
CA LEU A 638 -6.17 -13.58 -1.15
C LEU A 638 -7.68 -13.73 -1.41
N ARG A 639 -8.33 -14.75 -0.82
CA ARG A 639 -9.77 -15.01 -0.93
C ARG A 639 -10.60 -14.30 0.13
N ILE A 640 -9.96 -13.53 1.02
CA ILE A 640 -10.63 -12.78 2.09
C ILE A 640 -11.16 -11.48 1.48
N ASP A 641 -12.26 -11.53 0.74
CA ASP A 641 -12.92 -10.34 0.19
C ASP A 641 -14.20 -9.94 0.95
N GLU A 642 -14.86 -10.89 1.65
CA GLU A 642 -16.16 -10.65 2.31
C GLU A 642 -16.10 -10.75 3.84
N ASP A 643 -15.24 -11.60 4.42
CA ASP A 643 -15.20 -11.84 5.86
C ASP A 643 -14.49 -10.74 6.68
N VAL A 644 -13.78 -9.82 6.04
CA VAL A 644 -13.12 -8.70 6.75
C VAL A 644 -14.13 -7.65 7.19
N ARG A 645 -15.36 -7.66 6.65
CA ARG A 645 -16.47 -6.77 7.02
C ARG A 645 -17.39 -7.33 8.10
N GLY A 646 -17.29 -8.60 8.47
CA GLY A 646 -18.31 -9.26 9.27
C GLY A 646 -17.86 -10.32 10.28
N ALA A 647 -16.57 -10.39 10.65
CA ALA A 647 -16.11 -11.33 11.69
C ALA A 647 -15.72 -10.60 12.97
#